data_9f3359ebb725261e1db921c05a34464d
#
_entry.id   9f3359ebb725261e1db921c05a34464d
#
_cell.length_a   1.000
_cell.length_b   1.000
_cell.length_c   1.000
_cell.angle_alpha   90.00
_cell.angle_beta   90.00
_cell.angle_gamma   90.00
#
_symmetry.space_group_name_H-M   'P 1'
#
loop_
_entity.id
_entity.type
_entity.pdbx_description
1 polymer ?
#
loop_
_entity_poly.entity_id
_entity_poly.type
_entity_poly.pdbx_seq_one_letter_code
_entity_poly.pdbx_strand_id
1 'polypeptide(L)'
;MPNLVKLWILGSAACVVAGWVLSALHCLGGLGYLSLAAPAGVAFVYWRRQDRPSRAGGGKYAGCRIWMRKFRRRFRRGLPLVFLVAAVLELLGGALYAPNNYDALMYRFPRLLHWWSQSGWHWISTPTQAMNRSGTDFEWLMMPVFLLTHSDRFFFLINLAAFLLTPGLIFTACAAAGVAKRAAWMWMWLLPMGYCYIMQASSIGNDILALTYALAAIACGLRAGRDGSGEEFRFALLAAGLATGVKAANLPLLLPMACATLPAWRLLRLRPALNAITIMVSLLISFLPTALLNQKFAGHWGGDPRNLEGMTIQKPLIGVLGNSIQLAAQTLLPPVFPLARQLSSAIEERIPKGVRASLQKDFPRLDWQLGEMPQEESAGLGLGIAAAAGTAAAFALLHRRKKRAAPWSPAIRRGLIIGMAAWVAMLAYMMKIGAPATGRLLAAYYPLLLLPLLLHPTQETLGRRRWWRRLCLLAGMTALIPLALTPSRPLWPAGQVFDALQRRFPRSGQIARARNVYETYRDRNDLFAPIRQHLPPSASVIGLIDADDMETSLWRPYGARRVELLTESNRVQHRDLEWVVVKNSLLGANPDAFDQWLKQTGGMLVDQETITERVQTGPERWSLVRFKRPAKPVDRE
;
A
#
# COMPACT_ATOMS: atom_id res chain seq x y z
N MET A 1 -8.37 -19.52 13.96
CA MET A 1 -8.20 -18.74 12.70
C MET A 1 -8.39 -19.67 11.51
N PRO A 2 -8.92 -19.24 10.35
CA PRO A 2 -8.91 -20.07 9.15
C PRO A 2 -7.48 -20.46 8.75
N ASN A 3 -7.26 -21.71 8.35
CA ASN A 3 -5.91 -22.21 8.00
C ASN A 3 -5.26 -21.38 6.89
N LEU A 4 -6.07 -20.83 5.96
CA LEU A 4 -5.57 -19.98 4.87
C LEU A 4 -4.90 -18.70 5.38
N VAL A 5 -5.46 -18.06 6.43
CA VAL A 5 -4.85 -16.85 7.03
C VAL A 5 -3.56 -17.20 7.77
N LYS A 6 -3.53 -18.33 8.47
CA LYS A 6 -2.29 -18.81 9.12
C LYS A 6 -1.19 -19.08 8.08
N LEU A 7 -1.54 -19.72 6.97
CA LEU A 7 -0.61 -19.94 5.85
C LEU A 7 -0.13 -18.62 5.24
N TRP A 8 -1.03 -17.65 5.10
CA TRP A 8 -0.67 -16.30 4.61
C TRP A 8 0.35 -15.62 5.52
N ILE A 9 0.14 -15.62 6.84
CA ILE A 9 1.07 -15.04 7.81
C ILE A 9 2.42 -15.77 7.78
N LEU A 10 2.43 -17.10 7.81
CA LEU A 10 3.66 -17.90 7.78
C LEU A 10 4.42 -17.71 6.46
N GLY A 11 3.73 -17.73 5.33
CA GLY A 11 4.34 -17.52 4.02
C GLY A 11 4.96 -16.13 3.91
N SER A 12 4.24 -15.10 4.39
CA SER A 12 4.77 -13.73 4.41
C SER A 12 5.98 -13.60 5.33
N ALA A 13 5.90 -14.14 6.55
CA ALA A 13 7.04 -14.12 7.48
C ALA A 13 8.26 -14.86 6.90
N ALA A 14 8.03 -16.02 6.26
CA ALA A 14 9.11 -16.78 5.62
C ALA A 14 9.77 -15.99 4.47
N CYS A 15 8.99 -15.31 3.62
CA CYS A 15 9.53 -14.46 2.54
C CYS A 15 10.38 -13.32 3.09
N VAL A 16 9.91 -12.64 4.16
CA VAL A 16 10.65 -11.52 4.78
C VAL A 16 11.95 -12.02 5.44
N VAL A 17 11.87 -13.11 6.21
CA VAL A 17 13.06 -13.72 6.83
C VAL A 17 14.05 -14.18 5.76
N ALA A 18 13.57 -14.84 4.70
CA ALA A 18 14.41 -15.26 3.59
C ALA A 18 15.10 -14.08 2.90
N GLY A 19 14.36 -12.99 2.65
CA GLY A 19 14.91 -11.75 2.10
C GLY A 19 16.08 -11.21 2.91
N TRP A 20 15.92 -11.09 4.24
CA TRP A 20 16.98 -10.62 5.13
C TRP A 20 18.18 -11.58 5.21
N VAL A 21 17.91 -12.89 5.35
CA VAL A 21 18.98 -13.91 5.45
C VAL A 21 19.78 -14.00 4.15
N LEU A 22 19.12 -14.12 3.02
CA LEU A 22 19.79 -14.21 1.71
C LEU A 22 20.54 -12.92 1.37
N SER A 23 19.99 -11.77 1.77
CA SER A 23 20.65 -10.49 1.65
C SER A 23 21.93 -10.42 2.48
N ALA A 24 21.90 -10.87 3.74
CA ALA A 24 23.10 -10.92 4.61
C ALA A 24 24.18 -11.87 4.10
N LEU A 25 23.78 -12.92 3.37
CA LEU A 25 24.69 -13.89 2.76
C LEU A 25 25.13 -13.51 1.32
N HIS A 26 24.70 -12.35 0.81
CA HIS A 26 24.91 -11.94 -0.60
C HIS A 26 24.46 -12.99 -1.64
N CYS A 27 23.39 -13.72 -1.33
CA CYS A 27 22.82 -14.78 -2.16
C CYS A 27 21.38 -14.45 -2.60
N LEU A 28 21.03 -13.16 -2.72
CA LEU A 28 19.70 -12.71 -3.07
C LEU A 28 19.41 -12.98 -4.55
N GLY A 29 19.00 -14.21 -4.87
CA GLY A 29 18.72 -14.68 -6.22
C GLY A 29 17.85 -15.92 -6.23
N GLY A 30 17.50 -16.40 -7.44
CA GLY A 30 16.60 -17.55 -7.60
C GLY A 30 17.10 -18.81 -6.90
N LEU A 31 18.40 -19.13 -7.02
CA LEU A 31 19.01 -20.29 -6.34
C LEU A 31 18.95 -20.15 -4.81
N GLY A 32 19.22 -18.95 -4.28
CA GLY A 32 19.11 -18.69 -2.84
C GLY A 32 17.70 -18.94 -2.29
N TYR A 33 16.66 -18.42 -2.96
CA TYR A 33 15.28 -18.69 -2.57
C TYR A 33 14.89 -20.17 -2.70
N LEU A 34 15.34 -20.87 -3.75
CA LEU A 34 15.09 -22.30 -3.93
C LEU A 34 15.75 -23.14 -2.82
N SER A 35 16.96 -22.79 -2.40
CA SER A 35 17.68 -23.49 -1.31
C SER A 35 16.98 -23.40 0.03
N LEU A 36 16.26 -22.29 0.30
CA LEU A 36 15.44 -22.11 1.51
C LEU A 36 14.02 -22.69 1.34
N ALA A 37 13.43 -22.56 0.17
CA ALA A 37 12.06 -23.02 -0.09
C ALA A 37 11.95 -24.55 -0.13
N ALA A 38 12.94 -25.26 -0.66
CA ALA A 38 12.91 -26.72 -0.76
C ALA A 38 12.87 -27.42 0.62
N PRO A 39 13.76 -27.14 1.59
CA PRO A 39 13.66 -27.72 2.92
C PRO A 39 12.38 -27.32 3.65
N ALA A 40 11.94 -26.05 3.52
CA ALA A 40 10.70 -25.59 4.13
C ALA A 40 9.47 -26.31 3.56
N GLY A 41 9.46 -26.55 2.25
CA GLY A 41 8.42 -27.33 1.58
C GLY A 41 8.38 -28.79 2.04
N VAL A 42 9.55 -29.44 2.16
CA VAL A 42 9.66 -30.82 2.71
C VAL A 42 9.18 -30.88 4.15
N ALA A 43 9.63 -29.95 4.99
CA ALA A 43 9.21 -29.87 6.39
C ALA A 43 7.70 -29.64 6.52
N PHE A 44 7.12 -28.78 5.68
CA PHE A 44 5.68 -28.54 5.64
C PHE A 44 4.88 -29.78 5.19
N VAL A 45 5.34 -30.50 4.17
CA VAL A 45 4.70 -31.74 3.71
C VAL A 45 4.79 -32.81 4.77
N TYR A 46 5.94 -32.95 5.44
CA TYR A 46 6.15 -33.88 6.53
C TYR A 46 5.24 -33.59 7.73
N TRP A 47 5.20 -32.32 8.18
CA TRP A 47 4.32 -31.87 9.26
C TRP A 47 2.84 -32.10 8.91
N ARG A 48 2.42 -31.79 7.68
CA ARG A 48 1.05 -31.99 7.22
C ARG A 48 0.68 -33.47 7.12
N ARG A 49 1.64 -34.38 6.93
CA ARG A 49 1.39 -35.82 6.96
C ARG A 49 1.17 -36.33 8.38
N GLN A 50 1.86 -35.79 9.38
CA GLN A 50 1.68 -36.15 10.79
C GLN A 50 0.35 -35.65 11.36
N ASP A 51 -0.11 -34.47 10.94
CA ASP A 51 -1.35 -33.84 11.41
C ASP A 51 -2.62 -34.35 10.71
N ARG A 52 -2.53 -35.40 9.89
CA ARG A 52 -3.75 -36.02 9.33
C ARG A 52 -4.39 -36.86 10.39
N PRO A 53 -5.50 -36.41 11.02
CA PRO A 53 -6.36 -37.34 11.74
C PRO A 53 -6.81 -38.41 10.72
N SER A 54 -6.78 -39.69 11.10
CA SER A 54 -7.26 -40.80 10.27
C SER A 54 -8.76 -40.59 9.99
N ARG A 55 -9.08 -39.78 8.99
CA ARG A 55 -10.44 -39.61 8.52
C ARG A 55 -10.75 -40.77 7.60
N ALA A 56 -11.42 -41.77 8.19
CA ALA A 56 -12.16 -42.78 7.47
C ALA A 56 -13.01 -42.15 6.35
N GLY A 57 -12.79 -42.59 5.12
CA GLY A 57 -13.68 -42.78 4.01
C GLY A 57 -14.85 -41.84 3.75
N GLY A 58 -14.63 -40.52 3.66
CA GLY A 58 -15.61 -39.59 3.09
C GLY A 58 -15.09 -39.00 1.79
N GLY A 59 -15.68 -39.34 0.65
CA GLY A 59 -15.19 -39.00 -0.67
C GLY A 59 -14.85 -37.48 -0.85
N LYS A 60 -13.65 -37.19 -1.34
CA LYS A 60 -13.15 -35.84 -1.63
C LYS A 60 -14.13 -35.00 -2.49
N TYR A 61 -14.91 -35.65 -3.34
CA TYR A 61 -15.94 -35.05 -4.20
C TYR A 61 -17.18 -34.55 -3.42
N ALA A 62 -17.56 -35.20 -2.30
CA ALA A 62 -18.67 -34.74 -1.47
C ALA A 62 -18.34 -33.38 -0.79
N GLY A 63 -17.11 -33.22 -0.32
CA GLY A 63 -16.64 -31.97 0.27
C GLY A 63 -16.65 -30.78 -0.73
N CYS A 64 -16.23 -31.01 -1.96
CA CYS A 64 -16.22 -30.00 -3.02
C CYS A 64 -17.66 -29.57 -3.41
N ARG A 65 -18.59 -30.51 -3.55
CA ARG A 65 -20.01 -30.21 -3.85
C ARG A 65 -20.68 -29.40 -2.74
N ILE A 66 -20.41 -29.71 -1.48
CA ILE A 66 -20.95 -28.97 -0.32
C ILE A 66 -20.35 -27.56 -0.31
N TRP A 67 -19.04 -27.41 -0.55
CA TRP A 67 -18.38 -26.12 -0.63
C TRP A 67 -18.96 -25.28 -1.76
N MET A 68 -19.11 -25.83 -2.96
CA MET A 68 -19.68 -25.15 -4.12
C MET A 68 -21.13 -24.69 -3.89
N ARG A 69 -21.97 -25.52 -3.24
CA ARG A 69 -23.34 -25.14 -2.84
C ARG A 69 -23.34 -23.98 -1.85
N LYS A 70 -22.44 -24.00 -0.84
CA LYS A 70 -22.30 -22.92 0.14
C LYS A 70 -21.81 -21.64 -0.54
N PHE A 71 -20.84 -21.74 -1.44
CA PHE A 71 -20.33 -20.62 -2.25
C PHE A 71 -21.45 -20.00 -3.10
N ARG A 72 -22.14 -20.78 -3.92
CA ARG A 72 -23.27 -20.31 -4.74
C ARG A 72 -24.36 -19.64 -3.90
N ARG A 73 -24.75 -20.24 -2.76
CA ARG A 73 -25.75 -19.67 -1.85
C ARG A 73 -25.29 -18.34 -1.25
N ARG A 74 -24.01 -18.18 -0.96
CA ARG A 74 -23.43 -16.94 -0.41
C ARG A 74 -23.42 -15.82 -1.45
N PHE A 75 -22.90 -16.08 -2.63
CA PHE A 75 -22.73 -15.10 -3.68
C PHE A 75 -23.99 -14.82 -4.54
N ARG A 76 -25.11 -15.47 -4.24
CA ARG A 76 -26.44 -15.02 -4.70
C ARG A 76 -27.00 -13.82 -3.92
N ARG A 77 -26.39 -13.44 -2.79
CA ARG A 77 -26.80 -12.28 -1.99
C ARG A 77 -26.14 -11.02 -2.51
N GLY A 78 -26.84 -9.86 -2.48
CA GLY A 78 -26.40 -8.63 -3.13
C GLY A 78 -24.99 -8.17 -2.74
N LEU A 79 -24.70 -7.93 -1.45
CA LEU A 79 -23.37 -7.47 -1.02
C LEU A 79 -22.22 -8.44 -1.36
N PRO A 80 -22.33 -9.76 -1.04
CA PRO A 80 -21.30 -10.70 -1.50
C PRO A 80 -21.11 -10.71 -3.02
N LEU A 81 -22.19 -10.58 -3.81
CA LEU A 81 -22.12 -10.52 -5.26
C LEU A 81 -21.36 -9.28 -5.73
N VAL A 82 -21.66 -8.10 -5.16
CA VAL A 82 -20.94 -6.85 -5.48
C VAL A 82 -19.45 -6.98 -5.17
N PHE A 83 -19.10 -7.57 -4.02
CA PHE A 83 -17.70 -7.84 -3.70
C PHE A 83 -17.05 -8.82 -4.69
N LEU A 84 -17.76 -9.86 -5.12
CA LEU A 84 -17.23 -10.80 -6.14
C LEU A 84 -17.00 -10.08 -7.47
N VAL A 85 -17.94 -9.22 -7.89
CA VAL A 85 -17.79 -8.41 -9.11
C VAL A 85 -16.56 -7.50 -8.96
N ALA A 86 -16.40 -6.80 -7.83
CA ALA A 86 -15.22 -5.99 -7.58
C ALA A 86 -13.93 -6.82 -7.67
N ALA A 87 -13.88 -8.00 -7.04
CA ALA A 87 -12.70 -8.87 -7.09
C ALA A 87 -12.36 -9.34 -8.52
N VAL A 88 -13.37 -9.59 -9.35
CA VAL A 88 -13.16 -9.93 -10.77
C VAL A 88 -12.64 -8.71 -11.55
N LEU A 89 -13.20 -7.52 -11.33
CA LEU A 89 -12.73 -6.30 -11.98
C LEU A 89 -11.30 -5.96 -11.57
N GLU A 90 -10.94 -6.16 -10.27
CA GLU A 90 -9.57 -6.01 -9.78
C GLU A 90 -8.59 -7.00 -10.44
N LEU A 91 -8.99 -8.26 -10.55
CA LEU A 91 -8.19 -9.26 -11.27
C LEU A 91 -7.97 -8.85 -12.72
N LEU A 92 -9.01 -8.39 -13.42
CA LEU A 92 -8.91 -7.92 -14.80
C LEU A 92 -8.03 -6.67 -14.91
N GLY A 93 -8.23 -5.68 -14.02
CA GLY A 93 -7.41 -4.47 -14.00
C GLY A 93 -5.93 -4.76 -13.81
N GLY A 94 -5.57 -5.60 -12.83
CA GLY A 94 -4.18 -5.98 -12.59
C GLY A 94 -3.58 -6.84 -13.69
N ALA A 95 -4.37 -7.70 -14.34
CA ALA A 95 -3.89 -8.53 -15.46
C ALA A 95 -3.66 -7.72 -16.75
N LEU A 96 -4.50 -6.72 -17.01
CA LEU A 96 -4.41 -5.89 -18.21
C LEU A 96 -3.35 -4.80 -18.10
N TYR A 97 -3.15 -4.24 -16.90
CA TYR A 97 -2.27 -3.10 -16.68
C TYR A 97 -1.12 -3.45 -15.74
N ALA A 98 0.09 -3.13 -16.14
CA ALA A 98 1.24 -3.19 -15.26
C ALA A 98 1.15 -2.11 -14.17
N PRO A 99 1.87 -2.25 -13.03
CA PRO A 99 1.88 -1.24 -11.98
C PRO A 99 2.28 0.13 -12.51
N ASN A 100 1.49 1.15 -12.20
CA ASN A 100 1.69 2.53 -12.64
C ASN A 100 1.42 3.57 -11.56
N ASN A 101 1.28 3.15 -10.29
CA ASN A 101 1.23 4.09 -9.19
C ASN A 101 2.62 4.68 -8.91
N TYR A 102 2.63 5.90 -8.41
CA TYR A 102 3.86 6.66 -8.20
C TYR A 102 4.82 5.95 -7.22
N ASP A 103 4.34 5.59 -6.03
CA ASP A 103 5.14 4.91 -5.00
C ASP A 103 5.79 3.61 -5.52
N ALA A 104 5.09 2.88 -6.40
CA ALA A 104 5.56 1.64 -6.99
C ALA A 104 6.78 1.83 -7.88
N LEU A 105 6.72 2.84 -8.76
CA LEU A 105 7.71 3.07 -9.80
C LEU A 105 8.88 3.94 -9.32
N MET A 106 8.64 4.76 -8.28
CA MET A 106 9.64 5.67 -7.73
C MET A 106 10.58 4.99 -6.73
N TYR A 107 10.05 4.14 -5.80
CA TYR A 107 10.92 3.58 -4.76
C TYR A 107 10.72 2.10 -4.46
N ARG A 108 9.50 1.53 -4.59
CA ARG A 108 9.27 0.13 -4.18
C ARG A 108 9.95 -0.86 -5.08
N PHE A 109 9.66 -0.78 -6.37
CA PHE A 109 10.24 -1.68 -7.34
C PHE A 109 11.70 -1.31 -7.68
N PRO A 110 12.09 -0.02 -7.83
CA PRO A 110 13.49 0.32 -8.01
C PRO A 110 14.40 -0.23 -6.92
N ARG A 111 14.08 -0.06 -5.63
CA ARG A 111 14.95 -0.58 -4.56
C ARG A 111 15.08 -2.11 -4.57
N LEU A 112 14.03 -2.84 -4.99
CA LEU A 112 14.12 -4.28 -5.20
C LEU A 112 15.12 -4.61 -6.32
N LEU A 113 15.12 -3.85 -7.42
CA LEU A 113 16.06 -4.02 -8.53
C LEU A 113 17.50 -3.70 -8.11
N HIS A 114 17.71 -2.62 -7.34
CA HIS A 114 19.02 -2.29 -6.77
C HIS A 114 19.54 -3.43 -5.88
N TRP A 115 18.75 -3.93 -4.94
CA TRP A 115 19.17 -5.04 -4.07
C TRP A 115 19.44 -6.33 -4.85
N TRP A 116 18.60 -6.66 -5.83
CA TRP A 116 18.80 -7.81 -6.69
C TRP A 116 20.09 -7.70 -7.50
N SER A 117 20.38 -6.55 -8.09
CA SER A 117 21.57 -6.33 -8.94
C SER A 117 22.88 -6.46 -8.17
N GLN A 118 22.87 -6.28 -6.84
CA GLN A 118 24.01 -6.42 -5.95
C GLN A 118 23.92 -7.68 -5.05
N SER A 119 22.98 -8.59 -5.34
CA SER A 119 22.76 -9.83 -4.61
C SER A 119 22.49 -9.66 -3.11
N GLY A 120 22.12 -8.46 -2.64
CA GLY A 120 21.86 -8.18 -1.24
C GLY A 120 21.36 -6.77 -0.96
N TRP A 121 20.74 -6.61 0.20
CA TRP A 121 20.35 -5.31 0.69
C TRP A 121 21.58 -4.43 0.89
N HIS A 122 21.53 -3.22 0.42
CA HIS A 122 22.51 -2.18 0.68
C HIS A 122 21.80 -0.82 0.79
N TRP A 123 22.48 0.15 1.42
CA TRP A 123 22.02 1.53 1.42
C TRP A 123 22.21 2.14 0.04
N ILE A 124 21.15 2.57 -0.58
CA ILE A 124 21.17 3.12 -1.94
C ILE A 124 21.53 4.61 -1.85
N SER A 125 22.54 5.03 -2.59
CA SER A 125 22.84 6.46 -2.77
C SER A 125 21.85 7.05 -3.77
N THR A 126 20.84 7.78 -3.27
CA THR A 126 19.68 8.21 -4.05
C THR A 126 19.12 9.54 -3.52
N PRO A 127 18.60 10.42 -4.39
CA PRO A 127 17.81 11.57 -3.96
C PRO A 127 16.44 11.11 -3.38
N THR A 128 15.94 9.94 -3.80
CA THR A 128 14.67 9.36 -3.36
C THR A 128 14.78 8.68 -2.01
N GLN A 129 14.70 9.46 -0.95
CA GLN A 129 14.88 8.96 0.42
C GLN A 129 13.91 7.83 0.83
N ALA A 130 12.76 7.74 0.18
CA ALA A 130 11.79 6.66 0.42
C ALA A 130 12.36 5.26 0.11
N MET A 131 13.38 5.15 -0.78
CA MET A 131 14.06 3.89 -1.10
C MET A 131 14.71 3.26 0.13
N ASN A 132 15.28 4.06 1.01
CA ASN A 132 16.00 3.57 2.19
C ASN A 132 15.14 3.52 3.45
N ARG A 133 14.36 4.59 3.73
CA ARG A 133 13.67 4.76 5.01
C ARG A 133 12.40 3.94 5.19
N SER A 134 11.76 3.51 4.10
CA SER A 134 10.46 2.84 4.15
C SER A 134 10.57 1.38 4.55
N GLY A 135 9.54 0.84 5.22
CA GLY A 135 9.46 -0.58 5.54
C GLY A 135 9.66 -1.48 4.31
N THR A 136 10.28 -2.63 4.49
CA THR A 136 10.81 -3.47 3.40
C THR A 136 10.02 -4.74 3.15
N ASP A 137 9.07 -5.09 4.01
CA ASP A 137 8.40 -6.40 3.96
C ASP A 137 7.64 -6.64 2.65
N PHE A 138 7.08 -5.58 2.07
CA PHE A 138 6.37 -5.72 0.81
C PHE A 138 7.31 -6.10 -0.34
N GLU A 139 8.51 -5.53 -0.36
CA GLU A 139 9.53 -5.82 -1.35
C GLU A 139 10.07 -7.25 -1.19
N TRP A 140 10.23 -7.72 0.03
CA TRP A 140 10.59 -9.13 0.29
C TRP A 140 9.49 -10.11 -0.15
N LEU A 141 8.22 -9.69 -0.15
CA LEU A 141 7.13 -10.48 -0.75
C LEU A 141 7.14 -10.44 -2.28
N MET A 142 7.54 -9.30 -2.89
CA MET A 142 7.64 -9.17 -4.34
C MET A 142 8.85 -9.93 -4.90
N MET A 143 9.96 -10.03 -4.16
CA MET A 143 11.21 -10.62 -4.64
C MET A 143 11.05 -12.04 -5.21
N PRO A 144 10.44 -13.03 -4.53
CA PRO A 144 10.26 -14.35 -5.11
C PRO A 144 9.36 -14.35 -6.35
N VAL A 145 8.34 -13.47 -6.41
CA VAL A 145 7.51 -13.31 -7.61
C VAL A 145 8.34 -12.77 -8.77
N PHE A 146 9.17 -11.76 -8.51
CA PHE A 146 10.08 -11.20 -9.51
C PHE A 146 11.10 -12.21 -10.04
N LEU A 147 11.75 -12.94 -9.13
CA LEU A 147 12.75 -13.96 -9.51
C LEU A 147 12.16 -15.10 -10.34
N LEU A 148 10.88 -15.42 -10.16
CA LEU A 148 10.19 -16.45 -10.94
C LEU A 148 9.71 -15.94 -12.32
N THR A 149 9.35 -14.66 -12.42
CA THR A 149 8.67 -14.15 -13.62
C THR A 149 9.50 -13.16 -14.43
N HIS A 150 10.55 -12.59 -13.84
CA HIS A 150 11.31 -11.46 -14.36
C HIS A 150 10.42 -10.32 -14.88
N SER A 151 9.27 -10.12 -14.20
CA SER A 151 8.24 -9.16 -14.60
C SER A 151 7.56 -8.51 -13.39
N ASP A 152 7.18 -7.25 -13.56
CA ASP A 152 6.37 -6.48 -12.61
C ASP A 152 4.87 -6.80 -12.68
N ARG A 153 4.41 -7.44 -13.76
CA ARG A 153 2.99 -7.67 -14.07
C ARG A 153 2.25 -8.55 -13.06
N PHE A 154 2.94 -9.36 -12.28
CA PHE A 154 2.32 -10.31 -11.34
C PHE A 154 2.29 -9.84 -9.90
N PHE A 155 2.90 -8.69 -9.58
CA PHE A 155 2.96 -8.19 -8.20
C PHE A 155 1.59 -7.89 -7.60
N PHE A 156 0.63 -7.44 -8.41
CA PHE A 156 -0.73 -7.18 -7.96
C PHE A 156 -1.41 -8.40 -7.31
N LEU A 157 -1.00 -9.63 -7.63
CA LEU A 157 -1.57 -10.83 -7.05
C LEU A 157 -1.39 -10.90 -5.52
N ILE A 158 -0.35 -10.26 -4.98
CA ILE A 158 -0.12 -10.16 -3.53
C ILE A 158 -1.26 -9.34 -2.89
N ASN A 159 -1.56 -8.18 -3.45
CA ASN A 159 -2.64 -7.32 -2.96
C ASN A 159 -4.02 -7.90 -3.23
N LEU A 160 -4.23 -8.55 -4.37
CA LEU A 160 -5.47 -9.25 -4.66
C LEU A 160 -5.73 -10.37 -3.63
N ALA A 161 -4.70 -11.15 -3.26
CA ALA A 161 -4.82 -12.15 -2.21
C ALA A 161 -5.19 -11.51 -0.85
N ALA A 162 -4.53 -10.41 -0.47
CA ALA A 162 -4.87 -9.65 0.73
C ALA A 162 -6.32 -9.15 0.69
N PHE A 163 -6.77 -8.60 -0.44
CA PHE A 163 -8.15 -8.13 -0.65
C PHE A 163 -9.17 -9.25 -0.46
N LEU A 164 -8.91 -10.43 -1.06
CA LEU A 164 -9.79 -11.60 -0.93
C LEU A 164 -9.85 -12.15 0.51
N LEU A 165 -8.80 -11.98 1.31
CA LEU A 165 -8.78 -12.37 2.73
C LEU A 165 -9.52 -11.38 3.64
N THR A 166 -9.62 -10.11 3.23
CA THR A 166 -10.13 -9.00 4.05
C THR A 166 -11.54 -9.25 4.60
N PRO A 167 -12.56 -9.70 3.82
CA PRO A 167 -13.90 -9.95 4.38
C PRO A 167 -13.89 -10.95 5.52
N GLY A 168 -13.17 -12.06 5.36
CA GLY A 168 -13.05 -13.08 6.39
C GLY A 168 -12.37 -12.59 7.66
N LEU A 169 -11.34 -11.75 7.51
CA LEU A 169 -10.61 -11.14 8.60
C LEU A 169 -11.47 -10.13 9.37
N ILE A 170 -12.18 -9.23 8.66
CA ILE A 170 -13.12 -8.29 9.28
C ILE A 170 -14.18 -9.03 10.08
N PHE A 171 -14.82 -10.05 9.48
CA PHE A 171 -15.82 -10.86 10.19
C PHE A 171 -15.24 -11.50 11.46
N THR A 172 -14.05 -12.08 11.34
CA THR A 172 -13.40 -12.80 12.44
C THR A 172 -12.99 -11.86 13.56
N ALA A 173 -12.39 -10.71 13.25
CA ALA A 173 -11.99 -9.70 14.22
C ALA A 173 -13.22 -9.08 14.92
N CYS A 174 -14.24 -8.67 14.17
CA CYS A 174 -15.48 -8.15 14.71
C CYS A 174 -16.20 -9.15 15.61
N ALA A 175 -16.32 -10.42 15.18
CA ALA A 175 -16.98 -11.46 15.98
C ALA A 175 -16.20 -11.77 17.27
N ALA A 176 -14.87 -11.80 17.21
CA ALA A 176 -14.03 -11.98 18.39
C ALA A 176 -14.10 -10.79 19.37
N ALA A 177 -14.28 -9.57 18.86
CA ALA A 177 -14.49 -8.36 19.64
C ALA A 177 -15.90 -8.24 20.24
N GLY A 178 -16.85 -9.14 19.90
CA GLY A 178 -18.20 -9.13 20.45
C GLY A 178 -19.25 -8.43 19.59
N VAL A 179 -18.92 -8.05 18.35
CA VAL A 179 -19.89 -7.48 17.40
C VAL A 179 -20.94 -8.52 17.03
N ALA A 180 -22.21 -8.13 17.02
CA ALA A 180 -23.32 -8.98 16.63
C ALA A 180 -23.09 -9.58 15.23
N LYS A 181 -23.29 -10.91 15.09
CA LYS A 181 -22.98 -11.66 13.84
C LYS A 181 -23.61 -11.04 12.59
N ARG A 182 -24.78 -10.45 12.69
CA ARG A 182 -25.48 -9.82 11.57
C ARG A 182 -24.79 -8.51 11.13
N ALA A 183 -24.39 -7.68 12.08
CA ALA A 183 -23.61 -6.46 11.80
C ALA A 183 -22.25 -6.85 11.21
N ALA A 184 -21.50 -7.75 11.84
CA ALA A 184 -20.23 -8.25 11.32
C ALA A 184 -20.36 -8.80 9.90
N TRP A 185 -21.45 -9.56 9.60
CA TRP A 185 -21.72 -10.10 8.26
C TRP A 185 -21.97 -9.01 7.21
N MET A 186 -22.63 -7.91 7.54
CA MET A 186 -22.85 -6.82 6.59
C MET A 186 -21.56 -6.05 6.33
N TRP A 187 -20.88 -5.66 7.40
CA TRP A 187 -19.68 -4.85 7.31
C TRP A 187 -18.48 -5.59 6.71
N MET A 188 -18.41 -6.91 6.82
CA MET A 188 -17.35 -7.69 6.16
C MET A 188 -17.36 -7.58 4.64
N TRP A 189 -18.52 -7.34 4.04
CA TRP A 189 -18.66 -7.16 2.59
C TRP A 189 -18.65 -5.69 2.17
N LEU A 190 -19.18 -4.82 3.03
CA LEU A 190 -19.28 -3.41 2.75
C LEU A 190 -17.95 -2.68 2.88
N LEU A 191 -17.24 -2.91 3.98
CA LEU A 191 -16.02 -2.17 4.30
C LEU A 191 -14.88 -2.37 3.27
N PRO A 192 -14.62 -3.59 2.74
CA PRO A 192 -13.62 -3.77 1.68
C PRO A 192 -13.94 -3.03 0.38
N MET A 193 -15.17 -2.55 0.19
CA MET A 193 -15.55 -1.70 -0.95
C MET A 193 -15.11 -0.24 -0.77
N GLY A 194 -14.43 0.12 0.33
CA GLY A 194 -13.81 1.43 0.51
C GLY A 194 -12.76 1.69 -0.58
N TYR A 195 -12.71 2.95 -1.08
CA TYR A 195 -11.83 3.29 -2.21
C TYR A 195 -10.36 2.99 -1.90
N CYS A 196 -9.90 3.24 -0.66
CA CYS A 196 -8.55 2.91 -0.22
C CYS A 196 -8.19 1.42 -0.31
N TYR A 197 -9.16 0.53 -0.40
CA TYR A 197 -8.94 -0.92 -0.54
C TYR A 197 -9.05 -1.37 -1.99
N ILE A 198 -10.16 -1.00 -2.66
CA ILE A 198 -10.38 -1.41 -4.05
C ILE A 198 -9.32 -0.82 -4.99
N MET A 199 -8.90 0.44 -4.80
CA MET A 199 -7.89 1.04 -5.67
C MET A 199 -6.50 0.38 -5.55
N GLN A 200 -6.23 -0.34 -4.47
CA GLN A 200 -4.95 -1.02 -4.25
C GLN A 200 -4.98 -2.52 -4.60
N ALA A 201 -6.17 -3.14 -4.70
CA ALA A 201 -6.28 -4.58 -4.86
C ALA A 201 -5.67 -5.11 -6.17
N SER A 202 -5.65 -4.30 -7.22
CA SER A 202 -5.01 -4.60 -8.51
C SER A 202 -3.67 -3.88 -8.73
N SER A 203 -3.06 -3.40 -7.66
CA SER A 203 -1.81 -2.62 -7.69
C SER A 203 -0.79 -3.15 -6.68
N ILE A 204 0.27 -2.39 -6.44
CA ILE A 204 1.34 -2.70 -5.48
C ILE A 204 1.42 -1.67 -4.33
N GLY A 205 0.29 -1.07 -3.95
CA GLY A 205 0.17 -0.32 -2.70
C GLY A 205 0.22 -1.24 -1.48
N ASN A 206 0.82 -0.81 -0.36
CA ASN A 206 1.03 -1.69 0.79
C ASN A 206 0.00 -1.54 1.92
N ASP A 207 -1.00 -0.66 1.79
CA ASP A 207 -1.92 -0.35 2.88
C ASP A 207 -2.95 -1.47 3.12
N ILE A 208 -3.42 -2.14 2.04
CA ILE A 208 -4.33 -3.28 2.18
C ILE A 208 -3.63 -4.50 2.80
N LEU A 209 -2.35 -4.67 2.53
CA LEU A 209 -1.53 -5.73 3.13
C LEU A 209 -1.41 -5.50 4.64
N ALA A 210 -1.09 -4.28 5.05
CA ALA A 210 -1.04 -3.89 6.45
C ALA A 210 -2.37 -4.10 7.18
N LEU A 211 -3.50 -3.80 6.51
CA LEU A 211 -4.84 -4.08 7.03
C LEU A 211 -5.05 -5.57 7.37
N THR A 212 -4.63 -6.47 6.46
CA THR A 212 -4.83 -7.90 6.68
C THR A 212 -4.06 -8.41 7.90
N TYR A 213 -2.83 -7.93 8.08
CA TYR A 213 -2.02 -8.30 9.25
C TYR A 213 -2.55 -7.67 10.55
N ALA A 214 -2.98 -6.40 10.51
CA ALA A 214 -3.58 -5.76 11.68
C ALA A 214 -4.84 -6.49 12.17
N LEU A 215 -5.75 -6.82 11.26
CA LEU A 215 -6.95 -7.59 11.58
C LEU A 215 -6.62 -9.01 12.06
N ALA A 216 -5.62 -9.66 11.48
CA ALA A 216 -5.17 -10.97 11.92
C ALA A 216 -4.58 -10.92 13.34
N ALA A 217 -3.73 -9.91 13.64
CA ALA A 217 -3.16 -9.71 14.98
C ALA A 217 -4.27 -9.54 16.04
N ILE A 218 -5.26 -8.68 15.77
CA ILE A 218 -6.41 -8.46 16.66
C ILE A 218 -7.23 -9.76 16.84
N ALA A 219 -7.57 -10.44 15.74
CA ALA A 219 -8.39 -11.64 15.80
C ALA A 219 -7.69 -12.79 16.54
N CYS A 220 -6.39 -12.99 16.29
CA CYS A 220 -5.58 -14.00 16.97
C CYS A 220 -5.36 -13.65 18.45
N GLY A 221 -5.05 -12.38 18.78
CA GLY A 221 -4.85 -11.93 20.16
C GLY A 221 -6.11 -12.15 21.02
N LEU A 222 -7.29 -11.73 20.51
CA LEU A 222 -8.57 -11.95 21.20
C LEU A 222 -8.90 -13.43 21.41
N ARG A 223 -8.58 -14.29 20.43
CA ARG A 223 -8.79 -15.74 20.56
C ARG A 223 -7.79 -16.37 21.51
N ALA A 224 -6.53 -15.96 21.46
CA ALA A 224 -5.54 -16.43 22.41
C ALA A 224 -5.97 -16.19 23.85
N GLY A 225 -6.49 -14.96 24.14
CA GLY A 225 -6.97 -14.62 25.47
C GLY A 225 -8.29 -15.30 25.87
N ARG A 226 -9.14 -15.70 24.90
CA ARG A 226 -10.39 -16.40 25.15
C ARG A 226 -10.19 -17.92 25.31
N ASP A 227 -9.41 -18.51 24.39
CA ASP A 227 -9.31 -19.97 24.23
C ASP A 227 -8.05 -20.55 24.90
N GLY A 228 -7.19 -19.71 25.48
CA GLY A 228 -5.91 -20.13 26.09
C GLY A 228 -4.91 -20.70 25.07
N SER A 229 -5.03 -20.33 23.78
CA SER A 229 -4.25 -20.93 22.70
C SER A 229 -2.91 -20.22 22.49
N GLY A 230 -1.81 -20.89 22.86
CA GLY A 230 -0.44 -20.43 22.58
C GLY A 230 -0.13 -20.32 21.08
N GLU A 231 -0.80 -21.12 20.23
CA GLU A 231 -0.67 -21.01 18.78
C GLU A 231 -1.25 -19.68 18.27
N GLU A 232 -2.49 -19.34 18.63
CA GLU A 232 -3.13 -18.06 18.25
C GLU A 232 -2.31 -16.87 18.80
N PHE A 233 -1.71 -17.00 19.99
CA PHE A 233 -0.84 -15.97 20.56
C PHE A 233 0.39 -15.70 19.67
N ARG A 234 1.07 -16.76 19.21
CA ARG A 234 2.22 -16.64 18.31
C ARG A 234 1.84 -16.00 16.96
N PHE A 235 0.70 -16.42 16.39
CA PHE A 235 0.21 -15.78 15.17
C PHE A 235 -0.14 -14.30 15.36
N ALA A 236 -0.61 -13.90 16.54
CA ALA A 236 -0.85 -12.48 16.84
C ALA A 236 0.46 -11.67 16.81
N LEU A 237 1.55 -12.21 17.39
CA LEU A 237 2.87 -11.57 17.40
C LEU A 237 3.45 -11.45 15.97
N LEU A 238 3.43 -12.54 15.20
CA LEU A 238 3.91 -12.53 13.82
C LEU A 238 3.12 -11.53 12.95
N ALA A 239 1.80 -11.52 13.08
CA ALA A 239 0.97 -10.59 12.32
C ALA A 239 1.19 -9.13 12.73
N ALA A 240 1.47 -8.84 14.02
CA ALA A 240 1.82 -7.50 14.48
C ALA A 240 3.19 -7.05 13.94
N GLY A 241 4.17 -7.95 13.89
CA GLY A 241 5.46 -7.70 13.23
C GLY A 241 5.27 -7.30 11.77
N LEU A 242 4.62 -8.16 10.98
CA LEU A 242 4.34 -7.91 9.56
C LEU A 242 3.56 -6.60 9.32
N ALA A 243 2.58 -6.26 10.17
CA ALA A 243 1.79 -5.04 10.01
C ALA A 243 2.67 -3.78 10.10
N THR A 244 3.68 -3.78 10.96
CA THR A 244 4.62 -2.65 11.11
C THR A 244 5.75 -2.70 10.08
N GLY A 245 6.26 -3.88 9.73
CA GLY A 245 7.33 -4.06 8.74
C GLY A 245 6.92 -3.66 7.32
N VAL A 246 5.66 -3.84 6.98
CA VAL A 246 5.10 -3.33 5.71
C VAL A 246 5.11 -1.81 5.66
N LYS A 247 4.86 -1.10 6.79
CA LYS A 247 4.76 0.36 6.79
C LYS A 247 4.89 0.96 8.19
N ALA A 248 5.83 1.89 8.36
CA ALA A 248 6.05 2.60 9.63
C ALA A 248 4.82 3.37 10.14
N ALA A 249 3.94 3.85 9.25
CA ALA A 249 2.69 4.53 9.62
C ALA A 249 1.74 3.65 10.46
N ASN A 250 1.98 2.34 10.52
CA ASN A 250 1.20 1.40 11.33
C ASN A 250 1.78 1.18 12.74
N LEU A 251 2.92 1.77 13.09
CA LEU A 251 3.49 1.65 14.45
C LEU A 251 2.48 2.04 15.55
N PRO A 252 1.67 3.10 15.44
CA PRO A 252 0.67 3.40 16.46
C PRO A 252 -0.40 2.30 16.62
N LEU A 253 -0.65 1.46 15.60
CA LEU A 253 -1.57 0.32 15.69
C LEU A 253 -1.06 -0.78 16.62
N LEU A 254 0.20 -0.76 17.03
CA LEU A 254 0.68 -1.64 18.11
C LEU A 254 -0.13 -1.48 19.39
N LEU A 255 -0.67 -0.28 19.66
CA LEU A 255 -1.51 -0.03 20.85
C LEU A 255 -2.80 -0.88 20.84
N PRO A 256 -3.69 -0.82 19.84
CA PRO A 256 -4.87 -1.70 19.82
C PRO A 256 -4.50 -3.19 19.66
N MET A 257 -3.41 -3.55 18.99
CA MET A 257 -2.94 -4.93 18.90
C MET A 257 -2.46 -5.44 20.26
N ALA A 258 -1.73 -4.62 21.04
CA ALA A 258 -1.34 -4.94 22.40
C ALA A 258 -2.58 -5.11 23.30
N CYS A 259 -3.56 -4.22 23.25
CA CYS A 259 -4.83 -4.36 23.98
C CYS A 259 -5.54 -5.69 23.69
N ALA A 260 -5.44 -6.19 22.44
CA ALA A 260 -6.00 -7.48 22.06
C ALA A 260 -5.19 -8.68 22.60
N THR A 261 -3.87 -8.55 22.71
CA THR A 261 -2.93 -9.65 22.93
C THR A 261 -2.49 -9.75 24.40
N LEU A 262 -2.32 -8.62 25.11
CA LEU A 262 -1.87 -8.57 26.51
C LEU A 262 -2.69 -9.46 27.47
N PRO A 263 -4.03 -9.61 27.36
CA PRO A 263 -4.78 -10.52 28.23
C PRO A 263 -4.29 -11.98 28.15
N ALA A 264 -3.57 -12.33 27.07
CA ALA A 264 -2.99 -13.66 26.85
C ALA A 264 -1.50 -13.78 27.24
N TRP A 265 -0.89 -12.74 27.86
CA TRP A 265 0.55 -12.68 28.13
C TRP A 265 1.09 -13.88 28.93
N ARG A 266 0.24 -14.50 29.78
CA ARG A 266 0.62 -15.69 30.55
C ARG A 266 0.98 -16.87 29.66
N LEU A 267 0.52 -16.89 28.41
CA LEU A 267 0.86 -17.93 27.42
C LEU A 267 2.32 -17.88 26.99
N LEU A 268 3.05 -16.79 27.27
CA LEU A 268 4.50 -16.70 27.09
C LEU A 268 5.26 -17.78 27.86
N ARG A 269 4.73 -18.18 29.04
CA ARG A 269 5.33 -19.21 29.87
C ARG A 269 5.12 -20.62 29.33
N LEU A 270 4.15 -20.81 28.41
CA LEU A 270 3.93 -22.07 27.73
C LEU A 270 4.89 -22.19 26.55
N ARG A 271 5.76 -23.20 26.56
CA ARG A 271 6.79 -23.42 25.51
C ARG A 271 7.72 -22.19 25.32
N PRO A 272 8.52 -21.80 26.33
CA PRO A 272 9.26 -20.54 26.34
C PRO A 272 10.24 -20.43 25.17
N ALA A 273 10.92 -21.50 24.77
CA ALA A 273 11.85 -21.47 23.63
C ALA A 273 11.13 -21.13 22.31
N LEU A 274 9.97 -21.76 22.06
CA LEU A 274 9.19 -21.47 20.83
C LEU A 274 8.64 -20.04 20.83
N ASN A 275 8.25 -19.52 22.00
CA ASN A 275 7.80 -18.13 22.11
C ASN A 275 8.95 -17.14 21.93
N ALA A 276 10.15 -17.44 22.46
CA ALA A 276 11.35 -16.62 22.24
C ALA A 276 11.71 -16.55 20.75
N ILE A 277 11.71 -17.70 20.04
CA ILE A 277 11.91 -17.73 18.59
C ILE A 277 10.85 -16.91 17.87
N THR A 278 9.58 -17.04 18.26
CA THR A 278 8.48 -16.26 17.64
C THR A 278 8.67 -14.76 17.84
N ILE A 279 9.11 -14.33 19.03
CA ILE A 279 9.40 -12.91 19.32
C ILE A 279 10.56 -12.43 18.46
N MET A 280 11.66 -13.17 18.37
CA MET A 280 12.81 -12.81 17.53
C MET A 280 12.40 -12.68 16.06
N VAL A 281 11.64 -13.65 15.53
CA VAL A 281 11.12 -13.58 14.17
C VAL A 281 10.18 -12.38 14.02
N SER A 282 9.30 -12.12 14.99
CA SER A 282 8.37 -10.97 14.93
C SER A 282 9.10 -9.62 14.92
N LEU A 283 10.22 -9.51 15.66
CA LEU A 283 11.08 -8.32 15.62
C LEU A 283 11.80 -8.20 14.28
N LEU A 284 12.31 -9.30 13.72
CA LEU A 284 13.01 -9.32 12.44
C LEU A 284 12.09 -8.94 11.26
N ILE A 285 10.82 -9.35 11.28
CA ILE A 285 9.82 -9.02 10.27
C ILE A 285 9.02 -7.76 10.61
N SER A 286 9.45 -6.96 11.58
CA SER A 286 8.84 -5.67 11.92
C SER A 286 9.61 -4.52 11.26
N PHE A 287 9.19 -3.29 11.55
CA PHE A 287 9.94 -2.10 11.14
C PHE A 287 11.30 -1.96 11.84
N LEU A 288 11.59 -2.75 12.85
CA LEU A 288 12.81 -2.64 13.66
C LEU A 288 14.11 -2.75 12.83
N PRO A 289 14.31 -3.73 11.92
CA PRO A 289 15.53 -3.77 11.10
C PRO A 289 15.71 -2.50 10.28
N THR A 290 14.66 -2.01 9.63
CA THR A 290 14.70 -0.76 8.86
C THR A 290 15.02 0.44 9.77
N ALA A 291 14.45 0.52 10.97
CA ALA A 291 14.75 1.58 11.93
C ALA A 291 16.20 1.57 12.40
N LEU A 292 16.78 0.40 12.65
CA LEU A 292 18.20 0.25 13.02
C LEU A 292 19.13 0.66 11.88
N LEU A 293 18.79 0.28 10.65
CA LEU A 293 19.55 0.67 9.47
C LEU A 293 19.45 2.18 9.20
N ASN A 294 18.27 2.77 9.32
CA ASN A 294 18.09 4.21 9.25
C ASN A 294 18.92 4.94 10.31
N GLN A 295 18.91 4.44 11.56
CA GLN A 295 19.72 5.02 12.63
C GLN A 295 21.21 4.96 12.29
N LYS A 296 21.68 3.84 11.72
CA LYS A 296 23.08 3.65 11.34
C LYS A 296 23.53 4.57 10.20
N PHE A 297 22.72 4.70 9.15
CA PHE A 297 23.14 5.37 7.92
C PHE A 297 22.67 6.83 7.79
N ALA A 298 21.54 7.19 8.44
CA ALA A 298 20.96 8.53 8.38
C ALA A 298 20.94 9.25 9.75
N GLY A 299 21.41 8.61 10.83
CA GLY A 299 21.47 9.20 12.17
C GLY A 299 20.13 9.30 12.90
N HIS A 300 19.02 8.86 12.28
CA HIS A 300 17.69 8.89 12.89
C HIS A 300 16.87 7.68 12.43
N TRP A 301 16.17 7.02 13.37
CA TRP A 301 15.40 5.79 13.12
C TRP A 301 14.33 5.89 12.00
N GLY A 302 13.79 7.09 11.77
CA GLY A 302 12.79 7.34 10.72
C GLY A 302 13.39 7.68 9.35
N GLY A 303 14.71 7.77 9.22
CA GLY A 303 15.42 8.22 8.02
C GLY A 303 16.05 9.60 8.17
N ASP A 304 16.51 10.23 7.09
CA ASP A 304 17.18 11.55 7.13
C ASP A 304 16.27 12.61 7.78
N PRO A 305 16.73 13.29 8.86
CA PRO A 305 15.95 14.30 9.56
C PRO A 305 15.43 15.42 8.65
N ARG A 306 16.24 15.87 7.68
CA ARG A 306 15.86 16.94 6.75
C ARG A 306 14.63 16.59 5.91
N ASN A 307 14.49 15.32 5.53
CA ASN A 307 13.31 14.81 4.82
C ASN A 307 12.12 14.57 5.74
N LEU A 308 12.37 14.27 7.01
CA LEU A 308 11.32 14.11 8.01
C LEU A 308 10.70 15.45 8.41
N GLU A 309 11.47 16.54 8.43
CA GLU A 309 10.97 17.90 8.73
C GLU A 309 9.79 18.28 7.83
N GLY A 310 9.87 17.98 6.53
CA GLY A 310 8.77 18.21 5.57
C GLY A 310 7.52 17.37 5.79
N MET A 311 7.55 16.36 6.69
CA MET A 311 6.41 15.49 7.02
C MET A 311 6.03 15.54 8.50
N THR A 312 6.88 16.08 9.36
CA THR A 312 6.64 16.13 10.81
C THR A 312 5.93 17.42 11.18
N ILE A 313 4.83 17.28 11.92
CA ILE A 313 4.06 18.42 12.44
C ILE A 313 4.63 18.85 13.79
N GLN A 314 4.98 20.13 13.91
CA GLN A 314 5.48 20.70 15.17
C GLN A 314 4.34 21.06 16.13
N LYS A 315 3.19 21.51 15.61
CA LYS A 315 2.02 21.88 16.41
C LYS A 315 0.96 20.79 16.34
N PRO A 316 0.80 19.94 17.39
CA PRO A 316 -0.09 18.78 17.37
C PRO A 316 -1.54 19.09 16.99
N LEU A 317 -2.11 20.19 17.47
CA LEU A 317 -3.48 20.58 17.16
C LEU A 317 -3.68 20.93 15.69
N ILE A 318 -2.71 21.61 15.09
CA ILE A 318 -2.71 21.91 13.64
C ILE A 318 -2.59 20.62 12.84
N GLY A 319 -1.78 19.66 13.32
CA GLY A 319 -1.69 18.33 12.74
C GLY A 319 -3.03 17.60 12.72
N VAL A 320 -3.73 17.57 13.84
CA VAL A 320 -5.07 16.97 13.92
C VAL A 320 -6.05 17.68 12.99
N LEU A 321 -6.06 19.01 12.98
CA LEU A 321 -6.96 19.80 12.13
C LEU A 321 -6.69 19.54 10.63
N GLY A 322 -5.44 19.69 10.20
CA GLY A 322 -5.07 19.50 8.79
C GLY A 322 -5.33 18.08 8.29
N ASN A 323 -4.93 17.06 9.07
CA ASN A 323 -5.23 15.66 8.73
C ASN A 323 -6.74 15.37 8.72
N SER A 324 -7.54 15.99 9.62
CA SER A 324 -8.99 15.81 9.63
C SER A 324 -9.64 16.40 8.39
N ILE A 325 -9.19 17.55 7.92
CA ILE A 325 -9.66 18.19 6.69
C ILE A 325 -9.36 17.29 5.49
N GLN A 326 -8.11 16.82 5.37
CA GLN A 326 -7.74 15.90 4.29
C GLN A 326 -8.51 14.58 4.34
N LEU A 327 -8.64 14.01 5.55
CA LEU A 327 -9.39 12.77 5.74
C LEU A 327 -10.86 12.93 5.33
N ALA A 328 -11.49 14.05 5.69
CA ALA A 328 -12.85 14.36 5.28
C ALA A 328 -12.96 14.51 3.75
N ALA A 329 -12.08 15.30 3.13
CA ALA A 329 -12.05 15.49 1.69
C ALA A 329 -11.89 14.16 0.93
N GLN A 330 -10.90 13.34 1.33
CA GLN A 330 -10.58 12.06 0.68
C GLN A 330 -11.62 10.96 0.97
N THR A 331 -12.32 11.03 2.11
CA THR A 331 -13.33 10.03 2.50
C THR A 331 -14.72 10.36 1.97
N LEU A 332 -15.08 11.64 1.86
CA LEU A 332 -16.40 12.07 1.40
C LEU A 332 -16.46 12.28 -0.13
N LEU A 333 -15.36 12.06 -0.83
CA LEU A 333 -15.31 12.20 -2.28
C LEU A 333 -16.28 11.22 -2.96
N PRO A 334 -17.19 11.72 -3.82
CA PRO A 334 -18.03 10.86 -4.65
C PRO A 334 -17.18 10.12 -5.71
N PRO A 335 -17.72 9.05 -6.33
CA PRO A 335 -16.96 8.25 -7.30
C PRO A 335 -16.52 9.03 -8.55
N VAL A 336 -17.27 10.08 -8.93
CA VAL A 336 -16.92 11.05 -9.97
C VAL A 336 -17.46 12.41 -9.53
N PHE A 337 -16.59 13.43 -9.57
CA PHE A 337 -16.93 14.78 -9.11
C PHE A 337 -16.44 15.86 -10.08
N PRO A 338 -17.16 16.12 -11.19
CA PRO A 338 -16.74 17.09 -12.21
C PRO A 338 -16.56 18.52 -11.69
N LEU A 339 -17.24 18.88 -10.59
CA LEU A 339 -17.20 20.20 -9.96
C LEU A 339 -16.16 20.31 -8.82
N ALA A 340 -15.23 19.36 -8.72
CA ALA A 340 -14.24 19.30 -7.63
C ALA A 340 -13.43 20.59 -7.54
N ARG A 341 -12.98 21.16 -8.68
CA ARG A 341 -12.21 22.41 -8.70
C ARG A 341 -12.99 23.60 -8.17
N GLN A 342 -14.23 23.79 -8.66
CA GLN A 342 -15.09 24.90 -8.23
C GLN A 342 -15.37 24.82 -6.71
N LEU A 343 -15.63 23.61 -6.22
CA LEU A 343 -15.84 23.42 -4.79
C LEU A 343 -14.54 23.67 -4.00
N SER A 344 -13.40 23.21 -4.49
CA SER A 344 -12.09 23.46 -3.83
C SER A 344 -11.81 24.95 -3.73
N SER A 345 -11.96 25.72 -4.81
CA SER A 345 -11.78 27.18 -4.79
C SER A 345 -12.78 27.86 -3.82
N ALA A 346 -14.06 27.45 -3.85
CA ALA A 346 -15.07 28.01 -2.97
C ALA A 346 -14.84 27.70 -1.48
N ILE A 347 -14.27 26.53 -1.15
CA ILE A 347 -13.86 26.18 0.22
C ILE A 347 -12.65 27.02 0.60
N GLU A 348 -11.66 27.11 -0.26
CA GLU A 348 -10.41 27.84 -0.01
C GLU A 348 -10.64 29.31 0.26
N GLU A 349 -11.55 29.96 -0.49
CA GLU A 349 -11.94 31.36 -0.29
C GLU A 349 -12.66 31.61 1.04
N ARG A 350 -13.40 30.63 1.54
CA ARG A 350 -14.14 30.72 2.81
C ARG A 350 -13.32 30.46 4.05
N ILE A 351 -12.12 29.89 3.91
CA ILE A 351 -11.24 29.67 5.07
C ILE A 351 -10.67 31.00 5.53
N PRO A 352 -10.79 31.38 6.82
CA PRO A 352 -10.20 32.59 7.34
C PRO A 352 -8.70 32.66 7.03
N LYS A 353 -8.23 33.81 6.53
CA LYS A 353 -6.82 33.99 6.09
C LYS A 353 -5.80 33.60 7.18
N GLY A 354 -6.06 33.89 8.45
CA GLY A 354 -5.17 33.52 9.57
C GLY A 354 -5.09 32.00 9.78
N VAL A 355 -6.21 31.27 9.65
CA VAL A 355 -6.23 29.80 9.74
C VAL A 355 -5.50 29.18 8.56
N ARG A 356 -5.73 29.69 7.36
CA ARG A 356 -5.05 29.25 6.14
C ARG A 356 -3.53 29.44 6.23
N ALA A 357 -3.07 30.62 6.66
CA ALA A 357 -1.66 30.89 6.84
C ALA A 357 -1.00 29.98 7.89
N SER A 358 -1.68 29.74 9.03
CA SER A 358 -1.22 28.78 10.05
C SER A 358 -1.13 27.36 9.50
N LEU A 359 -2.13 26.90 8.76
CA LEU A 359 -2.14 25.56 8.17
C LEU A 359 -1.06 25.42 7.11
N GLN A 360 -0.87 26.40 6.23
CA GLN A 360 0.19 26.38 5.21
C GLN A 360 1.59 26.39 5.84
N LYS A 361 1.78 27.14 6.94
CA LYS A 361 3.06 27.21 7.64
C LYS A 361 3.39 25.92 8.38
N ASP A 362 2.43 25.39 9.13
CA ASP A 362 2.63 24.28 10.08
C ASP A 362 2.24 22.90 9.50
N PHE A 363 1.60 22.88 8.31
CA PHE A 363 1.22 21.67 7.58
C PHE A 363 1.59 21.82 6.09
N PRO A 364 2.87 21.81 5.75
CA PRO A 364 3.38 22.25 4.42
C PRO A 364 2.89 21.38 3.25
N ARG A 365 2.45 20.15 3.51
CA ARG A 365 1.90 19.20 2.50
C ARG A 365 0.38 19.10 2.53
N LEU A 366 -0.31 20.10 3.08
CA LEU A 366 -1.76 20.14 3.05
C LEU A 366 -2.24 20.37 1.62
N ASP A 367 -2.95 19.40 1.08
CA ASP A 367 -3.59 19.52 -0.21
C ASP A 367 -5.08 19.83 -0.03
N TRP A 368 -5.48 21.03 -0.41
CA TRP A 368 -6.86 21.50 -0.37
C TRP A 368 -7.67 21.06 -1.57
N GLN A 369 -7.01 20.57 -2.63
CA GLN A 369 -7.67 20.28 -3.87
C GLN A 369 -8.38 18.93 -3.83
N LEU A 370 -9.69 18.98 -4.05
CA LEU A 370 -10.48 17.78 -4.28
C LEU A 370 -10.18 17.26 -5.69
N GLY A 371 -9.92 15.98 -5.79
CA GLY A 371 -9.80 15.31 -7.08
C GLY A 371 -11.16 15.12 -7.76
N GLU A 372 -11.18 15.12 -9.08
CA GLU A 372 -12.40 14.81 -9.86
C GLU A 372 -12.78 13.33 -9.76
N MET A 373 -11.83 12.48 -9.39
CA MET A 373 -12.02 11.07 -9.11
C MET A 373 -11.08 10.62 -7.97
N PRO A 374 -11.46 9.59 -7.18
CA PRO A 374 -10.53 9.00 -6.22
C PRO A 374 -9.33 8.40 -6.95
N GLN A 375 -8.13 8.66 -6.40
CA GLN A 375 -6.87 8.14 -6.90
C GLN A 375 -6.27 7.16 -5.88
N GLU A 376 -5.52 6.17 -6.36
CA GLU A 376 -4.88 5.18 -5.50
C GLU A 376 -3.99 5.83 -4.42
N GLU A 377 -3.29 6.90 -4.80
CA GLU A 377 -2.34 7.59 -3.95
C GLU A 377 -2.97 8.34 -2.76
N SER A 378 -4.28 8.66 -2.80
CA SER A 378 -4.93 9.50 -1.77
C SER A 378 -6.30 9.01 -1.29
N ALA A 379 -6.89 7.99 -1.92
CA ALA A 379 -8.26 7.57 -1.63
C ALA A 379 -8.50 7.18 -0.16
N GLY A 380 -9.56 7.73 0.44
CA GLY A 380 -10.11 7.30 1.72
C GLY A 380 -11.19 6.22 1.57
N LEU A 381 -12.15 6.15 2.51
CA LEU A 381 -13.24 5.15 2.46
C LEU A 381 -14.24 5.39 1.31
N GLY A 382 -14.38 6.63 0.85
CA GLY A 382 -15.35 7.02 -0.17
C GLY A 382 -16.75 7.30 0.38
N LEU A 383 -17.50 8.16 -0.35
CA LEU A 383 -18.79 8.70 0.08
C LEU A 383 -19.80 7.61 0.46
N GLY A 384 -19.89 6.52 -0.31
CA GLY A 384 -20.87 5.45 -0.05
C GLY A 384 -20.67 4.79 1.31
N ILE A 385 -19.43 4.41 1.64
CA ILE A 385 -19.10 3.77 2.92
C ILE A 385 -19.21 4.77 4.08
N ALA A 386 -18.76 6.01 3.87
CA ALA A 386 -18.89 7.08 4.85
C ALA A 386 -20.36 7.39 5.17
N ALA A 387 -21.22 7.47 4.16
CA ALA A 387 -22.66 7.68 4.34
C ALA A 387 -23.32 6.50 5.09
N ALA A 388 -22.92 5.27 4.79
CA ALA A 388 -23.39 4.10 5.54
C ALA A 388 -22.93 4.17 7.02
N ALA A 389 -21.67 4.51 7.29
CA ALA A 389 -21.17 4.66 8.66
C ALA A 389 -21.87 5.80 9.41
N GLY A 390 -22.04 6.96 8.78
CA GLY A 390 -22.78 8.10 9.33
C GLY A 390 -24.24 7.76 9.62
N THR A 391 -24.91 7.08 8.70
CA THR A 391 -26.30 6.63 8.91
C THR A 391 -26.41 5.64 10.07
N ALA A 392 -25.45 4.70 10.18
CA ALA A 392 -25.41 3.76 11.31
C ALA A 392 -25.17 4.47 12.64
N ALA A 393 -24.32 5.51 12.65
CA ALA A 393 -24.06 6.34 13.83
C ALA A 393 -25.30 7.18 14.20
N ALA A 394 -25.93 7.84 13.24
CA ALA A 394 -27.17 8.60 13.47
C ALA A 394 -28.28 7.69 14.01
N PHE A 395 -28.45 6.49 13.44
CA PHE A 395 -29.40 5.51 13.94
C PHE A 395 -29.11 5.11 15.38
N ALA A 396 -27.84 4.92 15.75
CA ALA A 396 -27.43 4.59 17.12
C ALA A 396 -27.74 5.75 18.10
N LEU A 397 -27.52 6.99 17.71
CA LEU A 397 -27.81 8.16 18.52
C LEU A 397 -29.32 8.36 18.74
N LEU A 398 -30.11 8.29 17.66
CA LEU A 398 -31.56 8.49 17.70
C LEU A 398 -32.31 7.38 18.46
N HIS A 399 -31.79 6.15 18.46
CA HIS A 399 -32.42 5.00 19.09
C HIS A 399 -31.75 4.59 20.41
N ARG A 400 -31.10 5.55 21.11
CA ARG A 400 -30.61 5.34 22.47
C ARG A 400 -31.78 4.99 23.39
N ARG A 401 -31.99 3.71 23.66
CA ARG A 401 -33.01 3.25 24.61
C ARG A 401 -32.58 3.65 26.02
N LYS A 402 -33.48 4.33 26.76
CA LYS A 402 -33.37 4.65 28.22
C LYS A 402 -33.36 3.40 29.14
N LYS A 403 -33.41 2.17 28.58
CA LYS A 403 -33.37 0.94 29.37
C LYS A 403 -31.99 0.79 30.02
N ARG A 404 -31.99 0.52 31.34
CA ARG A 404 -30.80 0.10 32.10
C ARG A 404 -30.03 -0.91 31.28
N ALA A 405 -28.86 -0.53 30.85
CA ALA A 405 -27.99 -1.39 30.03
C ALA A 405 -27.59 -2.60 30.90
N ALA A 406 -27.88 -3.80 30.41
CA ALA A 406 -27.28 -5.00 30.97
C ALA A 406 -25.75 -4.86 30.95
N PRO A 407 -25.03 -5.36 31.96
CA PRO A 407 -23.57 -5.25 32.00
C PRO A 407 -22.96 -5.82 30.73
N TRP A 408 -22.07 -5.05 30.13
CA TRP A 408 -21.40 -5.46 28.88
C TRP A 408 -20.63 -6.75 29.08
N SER A 409 -20.78 -7.68 28.16
CA SER A 409 -19.98 -8.90 28.16
C SER A 409 -18.48 -8.59 28.11
N PRO A 410 -17.62 -9.46 28.64
CA PRO A 410 -16.16 -9.27 28.57
C PRO A 410 -15.64 -9.06 27.15
N ALA A 411 -16.26 -9.71 26.14
CA ALA A 411 -15.91 -9.52 24.73
C ALA A 411 -16.21 -8.10 24.25
N ILE A 412 -17.39 -7.55 24.55
CA ILE A 412 -17.79 -6.19 24.20
C ILE A 412 -16.85 -5.16 24.87
N ARG A 413 -16.53 -5.35 26.15
CA ARG A 413 -15.58 -4.45 26.85
C ARG A 413 -14.21 -4.43 26.17
N ARG A 414 -13.67 -5.61 25.83
CA ARG A 414 -12.39 -5.71 25.09
C ARG A 414 -12.48 -5.06 23.72
N GLY A 415 -13.55 -5.30 22.96
CA GLY A 415 -13.78 -4.66 21.67
C GLY A 415 -13.83 -3.15 21.74
N LEU A 416 -14.46 -2.58 22.77
CA LEU A 416 -14.48 -1.14 23.02
C LEU A 416 -13.08 -0.59 23.35
N ILE A 417 -12.33 -1.28 24.22
CA ILE A 417 -10.94 -0.90 24.55
C ILE A 417 -10.08 -0.87 23.27
N ILE A 418 -10.18 -1.89 22.43
CA ILE A 418 -9.44 -1.96 21.15
C ILE A 418 -9.87 -0.82 20.23
N GLY A 419 -11.17 -0.55 20.09
CA GLY A 419 -11.67 0.55 19.28
C GLY A 419 -11.18 1.91 19.79
N MET A 420 -11.25 2.16 21.09
CA MET A 420 -10.72 3.40 21.71
C MET A 420 -9.20 3.51 21.54
N ALA A 421 -8.47 2.42 21.72
CA ALA A 421 -7.03 2.38 21.46
C ALA A 421 -6.69 2.71 19.99
N ALA A 422 -7.52 2.28 19.03
CA ALA A 422 -7.36 2.64 17.63
C ALA A 422 -7.61 4.14 17.38
N TRP A 423 -8.58 4.77 18.06
CA TRP A 423 -8.79 6.21 18.01
C TRP A 423 -7.60 6.97 18.58
N VAL A 424 -7.07 6.54 19.74
CA VAL A 424 -5.85 7.13 20.33
C VAL A 424 -4.67 6.99 19.38
N ALA A 425 -4.48 5.82 18.79
CA ALA A 425 -3.42 5.56 17.82
C ALA A 425 -3.54 6.47 16.57
N MET A 426 -4.75 6.67 16.05
CA MET A 426 -5.02 7.59 14.95
C MET A 426 -4.70 9.03 15.32
N LEU A 427 -5.16 9.50 16.48
CA LEU A 427 -4.87 10.86 16.95
C LEU A 427 -3.36 11.06 17.13
N ALA A 428 -2.64 10.10 17.72
CA ALA A 428 -1.19 10.16 17.86
C ALA A 428 -0.48 10.27 16.49
N TYR A 429 -0.97 9.53 15.49
CA TYR A 429 -0.49 9.66 14.12
C TYR A 429 -0.75 11.06 13.57
N MET A 430 -2.00 11.57 13.66
CA MET A 430 -2.40 12.87 13.13
C MET A 430 -1.67 14.05 13.78
N MET A 431 -1.30 13.91 15.06
CA MET A 431 -0.56 14.93 15.81
C MET A 431 0.89 15.10 15.34
N LYS A 432 1.47 14.09 14.69
CA LYS A 432 2.90 14.03 14.36
C LYS A 432 3.19 14.03 12.88
N ILE A 433 2.30 13.48 12.06
CA ILE A 433 2.55 13.27 10.63
C ILE A 433 1.59 14.11 9.80
N GLY A 434 2.15 14.93 8.92
CA GLY A 434 1.44 15.71 7.91
C GLY A 434 1.72 15.18 6.51
N ALA A 435 0.87 14.26 6.04
CA ALA A 435 1.03 13.67 4.72
C ALA A 435 -0.18 14.00 3.83
N PRO A 436 0.01 14.21 2.51
CA PRO A 436 -1.09 14.56 1.60
C PRO A 436 -2.07 13.40 1.35
N ALA A 437 -1.77 12.20 1.83
CA ALA A 437 -2.52 10.97 1.59
C ALA A 437 -3.13 10.38 2.88
N THR A 438 -3.58 11.21 3.82
CA THR A 438 -4.08 10.77 5.15
C THR A 438 -5.16 9.70 5.04
N GLY A 439 -6.11 9.82 4.09
CA GLY A 439 -7.17 8.84 3.89
C GLY A 439 -6.64 7.45 3.57
N ARG A 440 -5.65 7.34 2.71
CA ARG A 440 -4.99 6.07 2.36
C ARG A 440 -4.15 5.54 3.53
N LEU A 441 -3.36 6.41 4.16
CA LEU A 441 -2.45 6.01 5.23
C LEU A 441 -3.16 5.46 6.46
N LEU A 442 -4.43 5.83 6.67
CA LEU A 442 -5.29 5.31 7.73
C LEU A 442 -6.11 4.07 7.32
N ALA A 443 -5.86 3.46 6.15
CA ALA A 443 -6.61 2.30 5.67
C ALA A 443 -6.66 1.14 6.68
N ALA A 444 -5.54 0.81 7.32
CA ALA A 444 -5.47 -0.24 8.33
C ALA A 444 -6.23 0.09 9.63
N TYR A 445 -6.53 1.36 9.89
CA TYR A 445 -7.23 1.82 11.09
C TYR A 445 -8.76 1.72 10.98
N TYR A 446 -9.34 1.95 9.80
CA TYR A 446 -10.79 2.10 9.65
C TYR A 446 -11.64 0.98 10.25
N PRO A 447 -11.35 -0.32 10.09
CA PRO A 447 -12.17 -1.36 10.71
C PRO A 447 -12.17 -1.30 12.24
N LEU A 448 -11.05 -0.87 12.84
CA LEU A 448 -10.88 -0.77 14.28
C LEU A 448 -11.57 0.50 14.83
N LEU A 449 -11.49 1.62 14.10
CA LEU A 449 -12.18 2.88 14.44
C LEU A 449 -13.70 2.70 14.43
N LEU A 450 -14.23 1.82 13.61
CA LEU A 450 -15.66 1.51 13.56
C LEU A 450 -16.13 0.56 14.68
N LEU A 451 -15.23 -0.12 15.40
CA LEU A 451 -15.62 -1.08 16.44
C LEU A 451 -16.58 -0.51 17.48
N PRO A 452 -16.39 0.70 18.08
CA PRO A 452 -17.32 1.25 19.04
C PRO A 452 -18.74 1.40 18.48
N LEU A 453 -18.85 1.80 17.22
CA LEU A 453 -20.14 1.90 16.52
C LEU A 453 -20.75 0.52 16.29
N LEU A 454 -19.97 -0.44 15.83
CA LEU A 454 -20.44 -1.80 15.48
C LEU A 454 -20.85 -2.61 16.70
N LEU A 455 -20.27 -2.34 17.87
CA LEU A 455 -20.61 -2.95 19.15
C LEU A 455 -21.93 -2.43 19.73
N HIS A 456 -22.42 -1.28 19.23
CA HIS A 456 -23.66 -0.70 19.74
C HIS A 456 -24.87 -1.64 19.46
N PRO A 457 -25.74 -1.90 20.44
CA PRO A 457 -26.85 -2.86 20.31
C PRO A 457 -27.83 -2.58 19.15
N THR A 458 -27.96 -1.32 18.76
CA THR A 458 -28.84 -0.91 17.65
C THR A 458 -28.39 -1.44 16.31
N GLN A 459 -27.10 -1.82 16.14
CA GLN A 459 -26.58 -2.34 14.88
C GLN A 459 -27.23 -3.68 14.48
N GLU A 460 -27.64 -4.49 15.46
CA GLU A 460 -28.39 -5.71 15.16
C GLU A 460 -29.79 -5.40 14.61
N THR A 461 -30.48 -4.43 15.22
CA THR A 461 -31.82 -4.01 14.76
C THR A 461 -31.76 -3.31 13.41
N LEU A 462 -30.77 -2.45 13.20
CA LEU A 462 -30.51 -1.78 11.94
C LEU A 462 -30.28 -2.80 10.80
N GLY A 463 -29.46 -3.83 11.05
CA GLY A 463 -29.19 -4.89 10.09
C GLY A 463 -30.43 -5.71 9.67
N ARG A 464 -31.56 -5.61 10.40
CA ARG A 464 -32.84 -6.22 10.00
C ARG A 464 -33.63 -5.35 9.04
N ARG A 465 -33.39 -4.06 8.99
CA ARG A 465 -34.16 -3.10 8.17
C ARG A 465 -33.87 -3.30 6.68
N ARG A 466 -34.94 -3.38 5.84
CA ARG A 466 -34.83 -3.56 4.38
C ARG A 466 -34.15 -2.36 3.72
N TRP A 467 -34.51 -1.12 4.12
CA TRP A 467 -33.93 0.10 3.60
C TRP A 467 -32.42 0.17 3.86
N TRP A 468 -31.96 -0.24 5.06
CA TRP A 468 -30.55 -0.30 5.41
C TRP A 468 -29.76 -1.22 4.49
N ARG A 469 -30.28 -2.42 4.22
CA ARG A 469 -29.65 -3.38 3.30
C ARG A 469 -29.57 -2.83 1.87
N ARG A 470 -30.58 -2.06 1.42
CA ARG A 470 -30.57 -1.38 0.12
C ARG A 470 -29.53 -0.26 0.07
N LEU A 471 -29.44 0.55 1.14
CA LEU A 471 -28.39 1.59 1.26
C LEU A 471 -26.99 0.99 1.21
N CYS A 472 -26.71 -0.07 1.98
CA CYS A 472 -25.41 -0.76 1.93
C CYS A 472 -25.11 -1.34 0.54
N LEU A 473 -26.12 -1.89 -0.13
CA LEU A 473 -25.95 -2.41 -1.49
C LEU A 473 -25.63 -1.27 -2.47
N LEU A 474 -26.34 -0.15 -2.39
CA LEU A 474 -26.06 1.04 -3.20
C LEU A 474 -24.65 1.57 -2.94
N ALA A 475 -24.26 1.69 -1.67
CA ALA A 475 -22.91 2.12 -1.30
C ALA A 475 -21.82 1.18 -1.86
N GLY A 476 -22.05 -0.13 -1.85
CA GLY A 476 -21.14 -1.09 -2.49
C GLY A 476 -21.11 -0.96 -4.02
N MET A 477 -22.27 -0.75 -4.66
CA MET A 477 -22.36 -0.58 -6.11
C MET A 477 -21.69 0.70 -6.59
N THR A 478 -21.82 1.82 -5.87
CA THR A 478 -21.14 3.08 -6.23
C THR A 478 -19.62 2.95 -6.21
N ALA A 479 -19.08 2.04 -5.43
CA ALA A 479 -17.64 1.75 -5.39
C ALA A 479 -17.12 1.05 -6.68
N LEU A 480 -17.99 0.42 -7.46
CA LEU A 480 -17.60 -0.16 -8.76
C LEU A 480 -17.33 0.91 -9.84
N ILE A 481 -17.85 2.13 -9.66
CA ILE A 481 -17.67 3.23 -10.63
C ILE A 481 -16.20 3.65 -10.72
N PRO A 482 -15.53 4.08 -9.63
CA PRO A 482 -14.11 4.44 -9.70
C PRO A 482 -13.24 3.26 -10.10
N LEU A 483 -13.63 2.03 -9.74
CA LEU A 483 -12.91 0.83 -10.14
C LEU A 483 -12.88 0.62 -11.66
N ALA A 484 -14.02 0.88 -12.32
CA ALA A 484 -14.12 0.78 -13.78
C ALA A 484 -13.46 1.97 -14.50
N LEU A 485 -13.55 3.17 -13.91
CA LEU A 485 -13.16 4.43 -14.54
C LEU A 485 -11.77 4.92 -14.17
N THR A 486 -11.08 4.32 -13.20
CA THR A 486 -9.77 4.83 -12.73
C THR A 486 -8.77 5.04 -13.87
N PRO A 487 -8.10 6.21 -13.96
CA PRO A 487 -7.12 6.46 -15.01
C PRO A 487 -5.95 5.49 -15.00
N SER A 488 -5.59 4.95 -13.83
CA SER A 488 -4.48 4.01 -13.70
C SER A 488 -4.75 2.64 -14.35
N ARG A 489 -6.02 2.21 -14.39
CA ARG A 489 -6.42 0.88 -14.92
C ARG A 489 -7.84 0.94 -15.49
N PRO A 490 -8.08 1.73 -16.54
CA PRO A 490 -9.43 1.92 -17.08
C PRO A 490 -9.95 0.62 -17.71
N LEU A 491 -11.10 0.14 -17.23
CA LEU A 491 -11.79 -1.03 -17.79
C LEU A 491 -12.82 -0.63 -18.86
N TRP A 492 -12.55 0.46 -19.55
CA TRP A 492 -13.34 1.00 -20.67
C TRP A 492 -12.39 1.61 -21.71
N PRO A 493 -12.80 1.79 -22.96
CA PRO A 493 -11.95 2.29 -24.04
C PRO A 493 -11.70 3.81 -23.91
N ALA A 494 -11.07 4.24 -22.83
CA ALA A 494 -10.88 5.65 -22.46
C ALA A 494 -10.25 6.47 -23.59
N GLY A 495 -9.15 5.99 -24.19
CA GLY A 495 -8.47 6.71 -25.28
C GLY A 495 -9.39 6.98 -26.47
N GLN A 496 -10.10 5.95 -26.96
CA GLN A 496 -11.00 6.08 -28.11
C GLN A 496 -12.16 7.06 -27.81
N VAL A 497 -12.71 6.98 -26.59
CA VAL A 497 -13.80 7.88 -26.17
C VAL A 497 -13.32 9.32 -26.05
N PHE A 498 -12.15 9.56 -25.43
CA PHE A 498 -11.62 10.92 -25.33
C PHE A 498 -11.20 11.48 -26.68
N ASP A 499 -10.67 10.67 -27.59
CA ASP A 499 -10.38 11.09 -28.96
C ASP A 499 -11.65 11.49 -29.72
N ALA A 500 -12.73 10.74 -29.58
CA ALA A 500 -14.02 11.07 -30.18
C ALA A 500 -14.61 12.36 -29.56
N LEU A 501 -14.54 12.49 -28.23
CA LEU A 501 -15.01 13.69 -27.53
C LEU A 501 -14.19 14.94 -27.90
N GLN A 502 -12.86 14.81 -28.00
CA GLN A 502 -11.99 15.93 -28.37
C GLN A 502 -12.24 16.39 -29.81
N ARG A 503 -12.49 15.47 -30.73
CA ARG A 503 -12.91 15.81 -32.11
C ARG A 503 -14.26 16.54 -32.16
N ARG A 504 -15.20 16.13 -31.29
CA ARG A 504 -16.54 16.75 -31.24
C ARG A 504 -16.52 18.10 -30.52
N PHE A 505 -15.67 18.26 -29.51
CA PHE A 505 -15.56 19.44 -28.65
C PHE A 505 -14.10 19.92 -28.56
N PRO A 506 -13.50 20.41 -29.67
CA PRO A 506 -12.05 20.70 -29.72
C PRO A 506 -11.60 21.78 -28.76
N ARG A 507 -12.49 22.70 -28.35
CA ARG A 507 -12.18 23.81 -27.44
C ARG A 507 -12.43 23.48 -25.95
N SER A 508 -12.87 22.25 -25.62
CA SER A 508 -13.15 21.88 -24.24
C SER A 508 -11.86 21.58 -23.45
N GLY A 509 -11.45 22.50 -22.62
CA GLY A 509 -10.29 22.30 -21.72
C GLY A 509 -10.50 21.16 -20.70
N GLN A 510 -11.74 20.85 -20.33
CA GLN A 510 -12.04 19.74 -19.42
C GLN A 510 -11.77 18.38 -20.09
N ILE A 511 -12.17 18.21 -21.35
CA ILE A 511 -11.92 16.98 -22.11
C ILE A 511 -10.42 16.81 -22.35
N ALA A 512 -9.74 17.87 -22.79
CA ALA A 512 -8.29 17.85 -22.99
C ALA A 512 -7.53 17.47 -21.71
N ARG A 513 -7.93 18.04 -20.58
CA ARG A 513 -7.34 17.72 -19.27
C ARG A 513 -7.60 16.26 -18.86
N ALA A 514 -8.85 15.78 -18.98
CA ALA A 514 -9.19 14.41 -18.65
C ALA A 514 -8.37 13.43 -19.51
N ARG A 515 -8.29 13.68 -20.82
CA ARG A 515 -7.47 12.91 -21.76
C ARG A 515 -6.02 12.87 -21.30
N ASN A 516 -5.41 14.02 -21.00
CA ASN A 516 -4.02 14.11 -20.53
C ASN A 516 -3.77 13.28 -19.25
N VAL A 517 -4.72 13.27 -18.30
CA VAL A 517 -4.64 12.42 -17.11
C VAL A 517 -4.55 10.94 -17.49
N TYR A 518 -5.43 10.45 -18.36
CA TYR A 518 -5.42 9.04 -18.78
C TYR A 518 -4.18 8.67 -19.59
N GLU A 519 -3.68 9.56 -20.45
CA GLU A 519 -2.44 9.37 -21.20
C GLU A 519 -1.24 9.30 -20.26
N THR A 520 -1.11 10.23 -19.31
CA THR A 520 -0.03 10.22 -18.31
C THR A 520 0.00 8.91 -17.53
N TYR A 521 -1.15 8.41 -17.07
CA TYR A 521 -1.21 7.13 -16.33
C TYR A 521 -0.92 5.92 -17.24
N ARG A 522 -1.33 5.94 -18.50
CA ARG A 522 -1.03 4.87 -19.46
C ARG A 522 0.47 4.74 -19.71
N ASP A 523 1.15 5.87 -19.91
CA ASP A 523 2.54 5.89 -20.32
C ASP A 523 3.51 5.76 -19.13
N ARG A 524 3.02 6.01 -17.90
CA ARG A 524 3.81 6.02 -16.66
C ARG A 524 4.59 4.74 -16.39
N ASN A 525 4.06 3.57 -16.72
CA ASN A 525 4.78 2.31 -16.51
C ASN A 525 6.05 2.17 -17.35
N ASP A 526 6.12 2.83 -18.49
CA ASP A 526 7.27 2.77 -19.41
C ASP A 526 7.74 4.13 -19.92
N LEU A 527 7.90 5.08 -18.98
CA LEU A 527 8.20 6.49 -19.24
C LEU A 527 9.45 6.70 -20.12
N PHE A 528 10.51 5.93 -19.88
CA PHE A 528 11.76 6.07 -20.59
C PHE A 528 11.86 5.16 -21.83
N ALA A 529 10.75 4.59 -22.32
CA ALA A 529 10.76 3.81 -23.56
C ALA A 529 11.36 4.58 -24.76
N PRO A 530 11.03 5.88 -24.98
CA PRO A 530 11.63 6.68 -26.07
C PRO A 530 13.16 6.79 -25.94
N ILE A 531 13.67 7.13 -24.76
CA ILE A 531 15.11 7.24 -24.50
C ILE A 531 15.79 5.87 -24.61
N ARG A 532 15.14 4.83 -24.08
CA ARG A 532 15.71 3.48 -24.01
C ARG A 532 15.91 2.85 -25.40
N GLN A 533 15.13 3.21 -26.41
CA GLN A 533 15.29 2.70 -27.77
C GLN A 533 16.62 3.13 -28.43
N HIS A 534 17.23 4.24 -27.95
CA HIS A 534 18.53 4.74 -28.41
C HIS A 534 19.72 4.14 -27.64
N LEU A 535 19.45 3.33 -26.59
CA LEU A 535 20.48 2.63 -25.84
C LEU A 535 20.85 1.31 -26.54
N PRO A 536 22.14 1.06 -26.82
CA PRO A 536 22.55 -0.19 -27.40
C PRO A 536 22.33 -1.36 -26.43
N PRO A 537 22.13 -2.59 -26.93
CA PRO A 537 22.00 -3.79 -26.09
C PRO A 537 23.19 -4.02 -25.16
N SER A 538 24.38 -3.54 -25.54
CA SER A 538 25.61 -3.61 -24.73
C SER A 538 25.67 -2.64 -23.57
N ALA A 539 24.74 -1.69 -23.47
CA ALA A 539 24.68 -0.75 -22.33
C ALA A 539 24.16 -1.48 -21.09
N SER A 540 25.08 -2.08 -20.33
CA SER A 540 24.78 -2.84 -19.10
C SER A 540 24.63 -1.96 -17.86
N VAL A 541 25.22 -0.76 -17.87
CA VAL A 541 25.12 0.22 -16.78
C VAL A 541 24.73 1.58 -17.34
N ILE A 542 23.75 2.21 -16.73
CA ILE A 542 23.22 3.52 -17.11
C ILE A 542 23.29 4.42 -15.89
N GLY A 543 23.95 5.56 -16.02
CA GLY A 543 23.88 6.63 -15.01
C GLY A 543 22.53 7.37 -15.10
N LEU A 544 21.99 7.77 -13.97
CA LEU A 544 20.77 8.58 -13.90
C LEU A 544 20.98 9.79 -13.00
N ILE A 545 20.72 10.96 -13.55
CA ILE A 545 20.66 12.23 -12.79
C ILE A 545 19.21 12.64 -12.70
N ASP A 546 18.61 12.42 -11.53
CA ASP A 546 17.19 12.66 -11.23
C ASP A 546 16.98 13.36 -9.88
N ALA A 547 15.74 13.71 -9.56
CA ALA A 547 15.35 14.33 -8.31
C ALA A 547 14.07 13.74 -7.74
N ASP A 548 14.04 12.47 -7.40
CA ASP A 548 12.83 11.78 -6.91
C ASP A 548 11.87 11.41 -8.04
N ASP A 549 12.42 10.94 -9.16
CA ASP A 549 11.69 10.54 -10.36
C ASP A 549 11.55 9.01 -10.50
N MET A 550 10.74 8.53 -11.47
CA MET A 550 10.45 7.10 -11.65
C MET A 550 11.48 6.43 -12.53
N GLU A 551 12.47 5.76 -11.99
CA GLU A 551 13.55 5.12 -12.75
C GLU A 551 13.23 3.73 -13.32
N THR A 552 12.13 3.10 -12.87
CA THR A 552 11.84 1.67 -13.11
C THR A 552 11.95 1.26 -14.58
N SER A 553 11.50 2.10 -15.49
CA SER A 553 11.49 1.74 -16.92
C SER A 553 12.88 1.71 -17.56
N LEU A 554 13.87 2.38 -17.01
CA LEU A 554 15.27 2.33 -17.46
C LEU A 554 15.92 0.95 -17.23
N TRP A 555 15.45 0.20 -16.26
CA TRP A 555 15.95 -1.14 -15.97
C TRP A 555 15.54 -2.20 -16.99
N ARG A 556 14.59 -1.90 -17.88
CA ARG A 556 14.08 -2.87 -18.86
C ARG A 556 15.04 -3.06 -20.03
N PRO A 557 15.18 -4.31 -20.56
CA PRO A 557 14.64 -5.54 -19.99
C PRO A 557 15.34 -5.90 -18.68
N TYR A 558 14.55 -6.34 -17.68
CA TYR A 558 15.08 -6.63 -16.35
C TYR A 558 16.16 -7.72 -16.39
N GLY A 559 17.32 -7.43 -15.79
CA GLY A 559 18.50 -8.29 -15.79
C GLY A 559 19.52 -7.99 -16.90
N ALA A 560 19.16 -7.22 -17.91
CA ALA A 560 20.11 -6.79 -18.93
C ALA A 560 20.88 -5.51 -18.54
N ARG A 561 20.29 -4.71 -17.63
CA ARG A 561 20.82 -3.38 -17.30
C ARG A 561 20.76 -3.12 -15.80
N ARG A 562 21.69 -2.28 -15.34
CA ARG A 562 21.74 -1.69 -14.00
C ARG A 562 21.68 -0.18 -14.12
N VAL A 563 20.88 0.47 -13.28
CA VAL A 563 20.83 1.94 -13.17
C VAL A 563 21.67 2.36 -11.96
N GLU A 564 22.55 3.32 -12.14
CA GLU A 564 23.33 3.96 -11.10
C GLU A 564 22.87 5.40 -10.91
N LEU A 565 22.38 5.70 -9.72
CA LEU A 565 21.92 7.05 -9.37
C LEU A 565 23.13 7.96 -9.11
N LEU A 566 23.20 9.06 -9.84
CA LEU A 566 24.29 10.03 -9.74
C LEU A 566 23.85 11.22 -8.89
N THR A 567 24.22 11.22 -7.63
CA THR A 567 24.09 12.38 -6.74
C THR A 567 25.18 13.41 -7.00
N GLU A 568 25.03 14.63 -6.48
CA GLU A 568 26.05 15.68 -6.67
C GLU A 568 27.45 15.27 -6.23
N SER A 569 27.54 14.56 -5.10
CA SER A 569 28.81 14.05 -4.58
C SER A 569 29.46 12.97 -5.47
N ASN A 570 28.66 12.26 -6.26
CA ASN A 570 29.11 11.17 -7.12
C ASN A 570 29.35 11.60 -8.58
N ARG A 571 28.91 12.78 -8.99
CA ARG A 571 29.02 13.24 -10.39
C ARG A 571 30.46 13.24 -10.94
N VAL A 572 31.44 13.44 -10.08
CA VAL A 572 32.86 13.48 -10.45
C VAL A 572 33.51 12.08 -10.44
N GLN A 573 32.97 11.14 -9.68
CA GLN A 573 33.57 9.81 -9.48
C GLN A 573 33.14 8.78 -10.52
N HIS A 574 32.03 8.97 -11.22
CA HIS A 574 31.50 8.03 -12.21
C HIS A 574 31.97 8.28 -13.65
N ARG A 575 33.26 8.59 -13.82
CA ARG A 575 33.88 8.75 -15.16
C ARG A 575 33.87 7.50 -16.01
N ASP A 576 33.56 6.32 -15.42
CA ASP A 576 33.53 5.03 -16.11
C ASP A 576 32.16 4.72 -16.75
N LEU A 577 31.15 5.59 -16.58
CA LEU A 577 29.84 5.41 -17.20
C LEU A 577 29.83 5.93 -18.62
N GLU A 578 29.49 5.06 -19.56
CA GLU A 578 29.36 5.45 -20.97
C GLU A 578 28.03 6.13 -21.29
N TRP A 579 26.96 5.74 -20.60
CA TRP A 579 25.60 6.21 -20.85
C TRP A 579 24.99 6.85 -19.61
N VAL A 580 24.48 8.08 -19.77
CA VAL A 580 23.85 8.82 -18.67
C VAL A 580 22.54 9.42 -19.16
N VAL A 581 21.46 9.23 -18.41
CA VAL A 581 20.18 9.89 -18.59
C VAL A 581 20.09 11.05 -17.59
N VAL A 582 19.76 12.24 -18.09
CA VAL A 582 19.81 13.47 -17.30
C VAL A 582 18.47 14.19 -17.37
N LYS A 583 17.94 14.57 -16.22
CA LYS A 583 16.84 15.52 -16.11
C LYS A 583 17.39 16.94 -16.28
N ASN A 584 17.08 17.60 -17.40
CA ASN A 584 17.72 18.87 -17.75
C ASN A 584 17.49 19.98 -16.72
N SER A 585 16.30 20.04 -16.11
CA SER A 585 15.95 21.05 -15.10
C SER A 585 16.83 21.01 -13.84
N LEU A 586 17.56 19.90 -13.58
CA LEU A 586 18.47 19.78 -12.44
C LEU A 586 19.85 20.42 -12.66
N LEU A 587 20.21 20.69 -13.90
CA LEU A 587 21.51 21.27 -14.23
C LEU A 587 21.55 22.79 -14.04
N GLY A 588 20.40 23.44 -13.96
CA GLY A 588 20.24 24.86 -13.71
C GLY A 588 18.96 25.44 -14.32
N ALA A 589 18.57 26.61 -13.84
CA ALA A 589 17.38 27.31 -14.34
C ALA A 589 17.62 28.02 -15.69
N ASN A 590 18.90 28.18 -16.11
CA ASN A 590 19.26 28.81 -17.38
C ASN A 590 19.04 27.81 -18.54
N PRO A 591 18.39 28.19 -19.65
CA PRO A 591 18.27 27.36 -20.86
C PRO A 591 19.61 26.78 -21.35
N ASP A 592 20.72 27.49 -21.18
CA ASP A 592 22.04 27.05 -21.62
C ASP A 592 22.76 26.13 -20.60
N ALA A 593 22.18 25.88 -19.44
CA ALA A 593 22.85 25.14 -18.38
C ALA A 593 23.19 23.70 -18.82
N PHE A 594 22.34 23.09 -19.62
CA PHE A 594 22.59 21.76 -20.18
C PHE A 594 23.78 21.76 -21.15
N ASP A 595 23.87 22.75 -22.05
CA ASP A 595 24.95 22.85 -23.03
C ASP A 595 26.28 23.17 -22.34
N GLN A 596 26.26 24.01 -21.30
CA GLN A 596 27.43 24.28 -20.48
C GLN A 596 27.90 23.02 -19.75
N TRP A 597 26.97 22.25 -19.19
CA TRP A 597 27.27 20.97 -18.53
C TRP A 597 27.86 19.94 -19.51
N LEU A 598 27.31 19.83 -20.74
CA LEU A 598 27.89 18.97 -21.80
C LEU A 598 29.33 19.35 -22.14
N LYS A 599 29.59 20.64 -22.31
CA LYS A 599 30.95 21.16 -22.59
C LYS A 599 31.91 20.86 -21.44
N GLN A 600 31.49 21.07 -20.20
CA GLN A 600 32.31 20.83 -19.01
C GLN A 600 32.62 19.33 -18.81
N THR A 601 31.68 18.46 -19.08
CA THR A 601 31.82 17.02 -18.86
C THR A 601 32.38 16.25 -20.06
N GLY A 602 32.41 16.87 -21.26
CA GLY A 602 32.83 16.22 -22.51
C GLY A 602 31.81 15.19 -23.01
N GLY A 603 30.54 15.27 -22.56
CA GLY A 603 29.46 14.41 -22.99
C GLY A 603 28.97 14.73 -24.40
N MET A 604 28.48 13.73 -25.13
CA MET A 604 27.80 13.88 -26.41
C MET A 604 26.30 13.64 -26.25
N LEU A 605 25.46 14.59 -26.62
CA LEU A 605 24.02 14.41 -26.69
C LEU A 605 23.68 13.38 -27.78
N VAL A 606 22.94 12.33 -27.41
CA VAL A 606 22.46 11.29 -28.32
C VAL A 606 21.02 11.50 -28.67
N ASP A 607 20.19 11.80 -27.66
CA ASP A 607 18.76 12.00 -27.81
C ASP A 607 18.19 12.91 -26.71
N GLN A 608 17.06 13.55 -26.98
CA GLN A 608 16.36 14.40 -26.02
C GLN A 608 14.86 14.25 -26.17
N GLU A 609 14.22 13.87 -25.06
CA GLU A 609 12.80 13.58 -25.01
C GLU A 609 12.07 14.42 -23.98
N THR A 610 10.80 14.70 -24.24
CA THR A 610 9.91 15.38 -23.30
C THR A 610 8.99 14.36 -22.65
N ILE A 611 9.14 14.17 -21.35
CA ILE A 611 8.45 13.13 -20.57
C ILE A 611 7.55 13.78 -19.53
N THR A 612 6.31 13.29 -19.39
CA THR A 612 5.36 13.72 -18.36
C THR A 612 5.16 12.60 -17.36
N GLU A 613 5.75 12.73 -16.18
CA GLU A 613 5.57 11.74 -15.10
C GLU A 613 4.28 11.98 -14.31
N ARG A 614 3.96 13.24 -14.06
CA ARG A 614 2.80 13.69 -13.28
C ARG A 614 2.11 14.82 -14.00
N VAL A 615 0.78 14.80 -13.96
CA VAL A 615 -0.04 15.87 -14.54
C VAL A 615 0.23 17.23 -13.89
N GLN A 616 0.57 17.25 -12.59
CA GLN A 616 0.81 18.46 -11.81
C GLN A 616 2.13 19.14 -12.15
N THR A 617 3.20 18.38 -12.40
CA THR A 617 4.53 18.92 -12.75
C THR A 617 4.64 19.28 -14.22
N GLY A 618 3.75 18.72 -15.05
CA GLY A 618 3.81 18.93 -16.50
C GLY A 618 4.95 18.17 -17.19
N PRO A 619 5.23 18.52 -18.45
CA PRO A 619 6.29 17.88 -19.22
C PRO A 619 7.68 18.38 -18.79
N GLU A 620 8.61 17.46 -18.63
CA GLU A 620 10.02 17.69 -18.30
C GLU A 620 10.92 17.19 -19.43
N ARG A 621 12.04 17.89 -19.65
CA ARG A 621 13.00 17.52 -20.69
C ARG A 621 14.07 16.62 -20.11
N TRP A 622 14.28 15.47 -20.79
CA TRP A 622 15.25 14.45 -20.44
C TRP A 622 16.21 14.23 -21.60
N SER A 623 17.50 14.09 -21.32
CA SER A 623 18.53 13.91 -22.33
C SER A 623 19.31 12.63 -22.10
N LEU A 624 19.58 11.89 -23.17
CA LEU A 624 20.52 10.78 -23.20
C LEU A 624 21.88 11.28 -23.67
N VAL A 625 22.88 11.11 -22.83
CA VAL A 625 24.25 11.58 -23.08
C VAL A 625 25.20 10.39 -23.06
N ARG A 626 26.09 10.37 -24.06
CA ARG A 626 27.17 9.40 -24.16
C ARG A 626 28.50 10.01 -23.79
N PHE A 627 29.27 9.35 -22.96
CA PHE A 627 30.65 9.69 -22.61
C PHE A 627 31.63 8.76 -23.30
N LYS A 628 32.76 9.28 -23.80
CA LYS A 628 33.85 8.43 -24.31
C LYS A 628 34.45 7.68 -23.12
N ARG A 629 34.45 6.35 -23.16
CA ARG A 629 35.21 5.57 -22.17
C ARG A 629 36.69 5.95 -22.28
N PRO A 630 37.39 6.22 -21.16
CA PRO A 630 38.85 6.24 -21.19
C PRO A 630 39.32 4.86 -21.70
N ALA A 631 40.26 4.85 -22.65
CA ALA A 631 40.87 3.62 -23.07
C ALA A 631 41.39 2.85 -21.86
N LYS A 632 40.97 1.58 -21.66
CA LYS A 632 41.55 0.75 -20.61
C LYS A 632 43.08 0.81 -20.78
N PRO A 633 43.86 1.07 -19.69
CA PRO A 633 45.29 0.92 -19.75
C PRO A 633 45.56 -0.49 -20.30
N VAL A 634 46.30 -0.56 -21.39
CA VAL A 634 46.84 -1.83 -21.88
C VAL A 634 47.76 -2.32 -20.78
N ASP A 635 47.33 -3.36 -20.04
CA ASP A 635 48.22 -4.09 -19.14
C ASP A 635 49.41 -4.52 -20.00
N ARG A 636 50.53 -3.83 -19.85
CA ARG A 636 51.80 -4.29 -20.37
C ARG A 636 52.21 -5.46 -19.48
N GLU A 637 52.15 -6.64 -20.04
CA GLU A 637 52.77 -7.85 -19.51
C GLU A 637 54.23 -7.62 -19.08
#